data_16ca30f8eb5e1ee264058d234ba68229
#
_entry.id   16ca30f8eb5e1ee264058d234ba68229
#
_cell.length_a   1.000
_cell.length_b   1.000
_cell.length_c   1.000
_cell.angle_alpha   90.00
_cell.angle_beta   90.00
_cell.angle_gamma   90.00
#
_symmetry.space_group_name_H-M   'P 1'
#
loop_
_entity.id
_entity.type
_entity.pdbx_description
1 polymer ?
#
loop_
_entity_poly.entity_id
_entity_poly.type
_entity_poly.pdbx_seq_one_letter_code
_entity_poly.pdbx_strand_id
1 'polypeptide(L)'
;MPATLYDLIPRDEKPGNDVLLGRFLDYVAGRRLQLYPAQESAILELFEEKNVILNTPTGSGKSLVATALHFQAIAQGRRSIYTCPIKALVNEKFMALCREFGPDNVGLSTGDASVNREAPLLCCTAEILANIALREGAQANVQEVVMDEFHYYADRERGVAWQVPLLTLPQARFLLMSATLGDTTFFEGELTRLNGRPTVAVSSTARPVPLEHAYSELPLAKTLESLAAEGKAPVYVVHFTQLEAAQSAQDFTSINVCTREEKAALAGALEGFKFSSPYGPDIKKWLRHGIGLHHAGLLPKYRVLIEQLAQKGLLKIICGTDTLGVGINVPIRTVLFTRLCKYDGQKTGILSARDFHQIAGRAGRKGFDDRGWVVAQAPEYVIENLKLAEKSARDGKKTVKRQPPEKNFVNWDKSTFTRLIAAPPERLASRFQVTHGMLLNVLSRKGDGCRAMQQLIARCHETPRQKQTHIKRAWQLFCSLLDRKIVEFIEPRRSRREEVHSEMQSAECEARNESEIVVRLHPDPLPQEREQQGVAAGLPEASELASARKQILPLPGGEGRGEGERKLRVNIELQEDFSMDQALSLYLLDTIPLVDPQQPDYALILLTLVESILEDPDIILRKQLDQVKDRKMAEMKMEGLDYDQRMEELEKLEYPKPNQEFIYSTFNAFADRHPWVGQENIRPKSIAREMFESFRSFSDYIRDYELQRAEGVLLRHLNRVYKVLAQNVPDAAKNDQIREMELYLGSMIRQVDSSLLDEWEKMRNPNFQRAETKEVRPPGAEEAALDITRDTKAFTATIRNRIFVFLRGLVIADYEAALGSLSEGRVPRAPETDSVTQSQGLAELVPPKDADGQPWTADRLRATMEAYELKHERICLDPNARNARHTYVTPSDDQKSWRVQQMLVDPEEDNDWLAEFEVDLVQSRALGEPFLRLRRIGSLV
;
A
#
# COMPACT_ATOMS: atom_id res chain seq x y z
N MET A 1 -7.94 35.77 17.88
CA MET A 1 -8.59 34.61 17.26
C MET A 1 -9.98 34.48 17.87
N PRO A 2 -11.03 34.02 17.18
CA PRO A 2 -12.28 33.69 17.86
C PRO A 2 -11.99 32.63 18.94
N ALA A 3 -12.65 32.70 20.10
CA ALA A 3 -12.51 31.77 21.19
C ALA A 3 -12.74 30.33 20.69
N THR A 4 -11.84 29.42 21.00
CA THR A 4 -11.98 27.97 20.67
C THR A 4 -12.98 27.35 21.64
N LEU A 5 -13.53 26.18 21.31
CA LEU A 5 -14.42 25.46 22.22
C LEU A 5 -13.69 25.08 23.53
N TYR A 6 -12.37 24.87 23.45
CA TYR A 6 -11.52 24.61 24.60
C TYR A 6 -11.49 25.79 25.62
N ASP A 7 -11.54 27.03 25.10
CA ASP A 7 -11.54 28.22 25.95
C ASP A 7 -12.82 28.38 26.81
N LEU A 8 -13.89 27.65 26.47
CA LEU A 8 -15.15 27.62 27.21
C LEU A 8 -15.17 26.62 28.35
N ILE A 9 -14.13 25.80 28.49
CA ILE A 9 -14.00 24.84 29.58
C ILE A 9 -13.68 25.60 30.89
N PRO A 10 -14.45 25.41 31.98
CA PRO A 10 -14.16 25.99 33.29
C PRO A 10 -12.82 25.46 33.81
N ARG A 11 -11.95 26.35 34.28
CA ARG A 11 -10.60 25.98 34.72
C ARG A 11 -10.52 25.61 36.23
N ASP A 12 -11.47 26.07 37.02
CA ASP A 12 -11.34 26.06 38.48
C ASP A 12 -12.12 24.95 39.20
N GLU A 13 -13.05 24.23 38.51
CA GLU A 13 -13.87 23.15 39.10
C GLU A 13 -14.21 22.12 38.02
N LYS A 14 -14.45 20.85 38.43
CA LYS A 14 -15.08 19.84 37.53
C LYS A 14 -16.56 20.21 37.36
N PRO A 15 -16.94 20.80 36.22
CA PRO A 15 -18.29 21.30 36.02
C PRO A 15 -19.30 20.17 35.92
N GLY A 16 -20.49 20.36 36.47
CA GLY A 16 -21.62 19.45 36.26
C GLY A 16 -22.06 19.42 34.76
N ASN A 17 -22.72 18.34 34.38
CA ASN A 17 -23.20 18.14 33.01
C ASN A 17 -24.12 19.26 32.54
N ASP A 18 -24.97 19.80 33.39
CA ASP A 18 -25.91 20.90 33.04
C ASP A 18 -25.17 22.19 32.66
N VAL A 19 -24.09 22.50 33.38
CA VAL A 19 -23.26 23.69 33.09
C VAL A 19 -22.53 23.51 31.78
N LEU A 20 -21.98 22.32 31.52
CA LEU A 20 -21.30 21.99 30.26
C LEU A 20 -22.26 22.00 29.07
N LEU A 21 -23.45 21.42 29.24
CA LEU A 21 -24.50 21.46 28.24
C LEU A 21 -24.87 22.91 27.86
N GLY A 22 -25.10 23.75 28.87
CA GLY A 22 -25.40 25.17 28.65
C GLY A 22 -24.31 25.87 27.84
N ARG A 23 -23.03 25.72 28.23
CA ARG A 23 -21.89 26.30 27.47
C ARG A 23 -21.75 25.78 26.05
N PHE A 24 -22.00 24.50 25.86
CA PHE A 24 -21.99 23.92 24.52
C PHE A 24 -23.12 24.48 23.64
N LEU A 25 -24.34 24.66 24.21
CA LEU A 25 -25.46 25.28 23.50
C LEU A 25 -25.19 26.75 23.17
N ASP A 26 -24.55 27.50 24.11
CA ASP A 26 -24.11 28.88 23.85
C ASP A 26 -23.08 28.96 22.72
N TYR A 27 -22.14 28.00 22.65
CA TYR A 27 -21.19 27.88 21.56
C TYR A 27 -21.90 27.64 20.21
N VAL A 28 -22.87 26.72 20.18
CA VAL A 28 -23.66 26.42 18.97
C VAL A 28 -24.44 27.68 18.52
N ALA A 29 -25.07 28.37 19.46
CA ALA A 29 -25.80 29.63 19.20
C ALA A 29 -24.85 30.74 18.70
N GLY A 30 -23.68 30.89 19.32
CA GLY A 30 -22.65 31.84 18.93
C GLY A 30 -22.13 31.64 17.51
N ARG A 31 -22.12 30.39 17.05
CA ARG A 31 -21.82 30.02 15.66
C ARG A 31 -23.03 30.17 14.69
N ARG A 32 -24.17 30.63 15.18
CA ARG A 32 -25.43 30.73 14.42
C ARG A 32 -25.85 29.39 13.81
N LEU A 33 -25.54 28.28 14.50
CA LEU A 33 -25.96 26.95 14.11
C LEU A 33 -27.29 26.63 14.79
N GLN A 34 -28.20 26.01 14.06
CA GLN A 34 -29.44 25.48 14.60
C GLN A 34 -29.34 23.96 14.63
N LEU A 35 -29.57 23.37 15.81
CA LEU A 35 -29.57 21.93 16.00
C LEU A 35 -30.78 21.30 15.31
N TYR A 36 -30.56 20.15 14.68
CA TYR A 36 -31.65 19.31 14.25
C TYR A 36 -32.21 18.50 15.43
N PRO A 37 -33.51 18.14 15.44
CA PRO A 37 -34.10 17.38 16.54
C PRO A 37 -33.31 16.13 16.92
N ALA A 38 -32.76 15.39 15.93
CA ALA A 38 -31.94 14.20 16.19
C ALA A 38 -30.57 14.53 16.80
N GLN A 39 -29.96 15.69 16.45
CA GLN A 39 -28.74 16.14 17.10
C GLN A 39 -28.98 16.55 18.55
N GLU A 40 -30.03 17.34 18.79
CA GLU A 40 -30.43 17.78 20.11
C GLU A 40 -30.71 16.58 21.03
N SER A 41 -31.57 15.66 20.59
CA SER A 41 -31.84 14.42 21.33
C SER A 41 -30.57 13.64 21.63
N ALA A 42 -29.68 13.43 20.65
CA ALA A 42 -28.43 12.68 20.84
C ALA A 42 -27.49 13.39 21.82
N ILE A 43 -27.38 14.72 21.78
CA ILE A 43 -26.57 15.51 22.69
C ILE A 43 -27.11 15.38 24.13
N LEU A 44 -28.41 15.50 24.33
CA LEU A 44 -29.04 15.37 25.63
C LEU A 44 -28.75 13.98 26.22
N GLU A 45 -28.97 12.91 25.45
CA GLU A 45 -28.69 11.54 25.92
C GLU A 45 -27.19 11.32 26.25
N LEU A 46 -26.27 11.95 25.52
CA LEU A 46 -24.85 11.92 25.88
C LEU A 46 -24.57 12.64 27.20
N PHE A 47 -25.17 13.81 27.43
CA PHE A 47 -24.98 14.53 28.70
C PHE A 47 -25.64 13.83 29.89
N GLU A 48 -26.60 12.89 29.64
CA GLU A 48 -27.12 11.96 30.66
C GLU A 48 -26.25 10.70 30.83
N GLU A 49 -24.99 10.70 30.29
CA GLU A 49 -24.01 9.62 30.46
C GLU A 49 -24.42 8.27 29.81
N LYS A 50 -25.33 8.26 28.82
CA LYS A 50 -25.76 7.08 28.11
C LYS A 50 -24.88 6.77 26.90
N ASN A 51 -24.86 5.50 26.45
CA ASN A 51 -24.36 5.19 25.10
C ASN A 51 -25.39 5.66 24.06
N VAL A 52 -24.89 6.17 22.93
CA VAL A 52 -25.76 6.64 21.85
C VAL A 52 -25.42 5.97 20.52
N ILE A 53 -26.45 5.50 19.83
CA ILE A 53 -26.34 5.02 18.44
C ILE A 53 -27.05 6.06 17.56
N LEU A 54 -26.26 6.82 16.80
CA LEU A 54 -26.77 7.88 15.95
C LEU A 54 -26.90 7.41 14.50
N ASN A 55 -28.11 7.04 14.10
CA ASN A 55 -28.42 6.55 12.75
C ASN A 55 -29.18 7.64 11.96
N THR A 56 -28.44 8.59 11.42
CA THR A 56 -29.03 9.72 10.71
C THR A 56 -28.35 9.91 9.34
N PRO A 57 -29.07 10.45 8.33
CA PRO A 57 -28.55 10.60 6.98
C PRO A 57 -27.22 11.36 6.91
N THR A 58 -26.47 11.18 5.81
CA THR A 58 -25.29 12.00 5.52
C THR A 58 -25.70 13.46 5.42
N GLY A 59 -24.85 14.37 5.94
CA GLY A 59 -25.16 15.82 5.96
C GLY A 59 -26.00 16.28 7.15
N SER A 60 -26.46 15.37 8.03
CA SER A 60 -27.21 15.72 9.25
C SER A 60 -26.35 16.30 10.38
N GLY A 61 -25.04 16.50 10.15
CA GLY A 61 -24.15 17.13 11.12
C GLY A 61 -23.75 16.24 12.31
N LYS A 62 -23.61 14.94 12.13
CA LYS A 62 -23.16 13.95 13.16
C LYS A 62 -21.88 14.37 13.88
N SER A 63 -20.96 15.05 13.18
CA SER A 63 -19.69 15.53 13.77
C SER A 63 -19.91 16.51 14.93
N LEU A 64 -20.99 17.29 14.93
CA LEU A 64 -21.30 18.21 16.04
C LEU A 64 -21.68 17.46 17.32
N VAL A 65 -22.37 16.32 17.20
CA VAL A 65 -22.71 15.44 18.33
C VAL A 65 -21.43 14.82 18.92
N ALA A 66 -20.50 14.40 18.04
CA ALA A 66 -19.19 13.93 18.49
C ALA A 66 -18.38 15.02 19.19
N THR A 67 -18.41 16.25 18.65
CA THR A 67 -17.74 17.42 19.29
C THR A 67 -18.32 17.69 20.68
N ALA A 68 -19.63 17.55 20.90
CA ALA A 68 -20.27 17.66 22.22
C ALA A 68 -19.73 16.63 23.23
N LEU A 69 -19.60 15.36 22.81
CA LEU A 69 -19.00 14.31 23.62
C LEU A 69 -17.56 14.62 24.01
N HIS A 70 -16.74 15.06 23.03
CA HIS A 70 -15.34 15.41 23.26
C HIS A 70 -15.21 16.61 24.21
N PHE A 71 -16.07 17.60 24.05
CA PHE A 71 -16.10 18.75 24.93
C PHE A 71 -16.41 18.36 26.39
N GLN A 72 -17.44 17.53 26.62
CA GLN A 72 -17.77 17.00 27.95
C GLN A 72 -16.59 16.18 28.50
N ALA A 73 -15.98 15.31 27.68
CA ALA A 73 -14.87 14.44 28.07
C ALA A 73 -13.66 15.26 28.57
N ILE A 74 -13.20 16.21 27.76
CA ILE A 74 -12.03 17.04 28.05
C ILE A 74 -12.30 17.89 29.31
N ALA A 75 -13.49 18.49 29.43
CA ALA A 75 -13.87 19.30 30.59
C ALA A 75 -13.89 18.50 31.90
N GLN A 76 -14.15 17.21 31.84
CA GLN A 76 -14.16 16.30 32.99
C GLN A 76 -12.82 15.56 33.20
N GLY A 77 -11.79 15.87 32.38
CA GLY A 77 -10.49 15.21 32.44
C GLY A 77 -10.52 13.74 32.00
N ARG A 78 -11.46 13.38 31.14
CA ARG A 78 -11.59 12.04 30.56
C ARG A 78 -10.89 11.98 29.19
N ARG A 79 -10.21 10.89 28.89
CA ARG A 79 -9.62 10.66 27.58
C ARG A 79 -10.66 10.18 26.61
N SER A 80 -10.73 10.82 25.44
CA SER A 80 -11.70 10.55 24.40
C SER A 80 -11.01 10.13 23.10
N ILE A 81 -11.57 9.14 22.41
CA ILE A 81 -11.05 8.66 21.13
C ILE A 81 -12.08 8.86 20.03
N TYR A 82 -11.64 9.45 18.90
CA TYR A 82 -12.39 9.51 17.66
C TYR A 82 -11.81 8.51 16.66
N THR A 83 -12.58 7.49 16.31
CA THR A 83 -12.10 6.49 15.35
C THR A 83 -12.88 6.48 14.05
N CYS A 84 -12.14 6.30 12.93
CA CYS A 84 -12.64 6.29 11.56
C CYS A 84 -12.09 5.08 10.79
N PRO A 85 -12.77 4.67 9.68
CA PRO A 85 -12.32 3.51 8.90
C PRO A 85 -11.09 3.76 8.04
N ILE A 86 -10.86 4.99 7.58
CA ILE A 86 -9.78 5.32 6.65
C ILE A 86 -8.97 6.53 7.13
N LYS A 87 -7.66 6.50 6.88
CA LYS A 87 -6.73 7.57 7.26
C LYS A 87 -7.18 8.97 6.80
N ALA A 88 -7.66 9.09 5.56
CA ALA A 88 -8.06 10.39 5.02
C ALA A 88 -9.15 11.04 5.90
N LEU A 89 -10.11 10.23 6.39
CA LEU A 89 -11.16 10.71 7.29
C LEU A 89 -10.61 11.01 8.69
N VAL A 90 -9.70 10.17 9.22
CA VAL A 90 -9.02 10.45 10.50
C VAL A 90 -8.29 11.79 10.41
N ASN A 91 -7.55 12.03 9.33
CA ASN A 91 -6.80 13.27 9.11
C ASN A 91 -7.72 14.49 9.02
N GLU A 92 -8.84 14.39 8.29
CA GLU A 92 -9.85 15.46 8.22
C GLU A 92 -10.41 15.79 9.61
N LYS A 93 -10.78 14.76 10.38
CA LYS A 93 -11.32 14.95 11.73
C LYS A 93 -10.27 15.51 12.69
N PHE A 94 -9.05 15.01 12.62
CA PHE A 94 -7.92 15.54 13.39
C PHE A 94 -7.76 17.05 13.17
N MET A 95 -7.67 17.47 11.89
CA MET A 95 -7.52 18.89 11.57
C MET A 95 -8.73 19.73 11.98
N ALA A 96 -9.94 19.20 11.85
CA ALA A 96 -11.15 19.87 12.29
C ALA A 96 -11.17 20.04 13.83
N LEU A 97 -10.83 19.00 14.58
CA LEU A 97 -10.82 19.02 16.04
C LEU A 97 -9.67 19.86 16.60
N CYS A 98 -8.51 19.92 15.92
CA CYS A 98 -7.44 20.88 16.26
C CYS A 98 -7.91 22.35 16.19
N ARG A 99 -8.78 22.70 15.25
CA ARG A 99 -9.35 24.05 15.16
C ARG A 99 -10.33 24.34 16.31
N GLU A 100 -11.04 23.33 16.81
CA GLU A 100 -12.03 23.49 17.90
C GLU A 100 -11.41 23.40 19.29
N PHE A 101 -10.40 22.55 19.49
CA PHE A 101 -9.82 22.29 20.82
C PHE A 101 -8.36 22.74 20.96
N GLY A 102 -7.74 23.24 19.90
CA GLY A 102 -6.31 23.56 19.87
C GLY A 102 -5.44 22.33 19.55
N PRO A 103 -4.32 22.52 18.81
CA PRO A 103 -3.46 21.41 18.33
C PRO A 103 -2.77 20.65 19.46
N ASP A 104 -2.56 21.26 20.64
CA ASP A 104 -1.91 20.62 21.78
C ASP A 104 -2.84 19.64 22.53
N ASN A 105 -4.14 19.76 22.37
CA ASN A 105 -5.13 18.92 23.03
C ASN A 105 -5.63 17.76 22.16
N VAL A 106 -5.19 17.70 20.88
CA VAL A 106 -5.62 16.70 19.93
C VAL A 106 -4.42 15.93 19.41
N GLY A 107 -4.51 14.61 19.48
CA GLY A 107 -3.53 13.67 18.95
C GLY A 107 -4.00 12.96 17.70
N LEU A 108 -3.04 12.48 16.92
CA LEU A 108 -3.25 11.63 15.76
C LEU A 108 -2.47 10.33 15.93
N SER A 109 -3.09 9.21 15.64
CA SER A 109 -2.39 7.93 15.50
C SER A 109 -2.98 7.14 14.31
N THR A 110 -2.18 7.01 13.28
CA THR A 110 -2.47 6.16 12.13
C THR A 110 -1.28 5.23 11.93
N GLY A 111 -1.45 4.18 11.12
CA GLY A 111 -0.35 3.27 10.92
C GLY A 111 0.94 3.88 10.36
N ASP A 112 0.94 5.14 9.89
CA ASP A 112 2.10 5.79 9.23
C ASP A 112 2.47 7.11 9.89
N ALA A 113 1.59 7.68 10.72
CA ALA A 113 1.84 8.95 11.40
C ALA A 113 1.34 8.90 12.84
N SER A 114 2.15 9.41 13.74
CA SER A 114 1.79 9.59 15.13
C SER A 114 2.18 10.99 15.57
N VAL A 115 1.22 11.74 16.08
CA VAL A 115 1.41 13.11 16.55
C VAL A 115 0.66 13.25 17.87
N ASN A 116 1.32 13.73 18.91
CA ASN A 116 0.72 14.01 20.22
C ASN A 116 -0.17 12.86 20.76
N ARG A 117 0.37 11.63 20.75
CA ARG A 117 -0.39 10.39 21.02
C ARG A 117 -1.05 10.39 22.41
N GLU A 118 -0.49 11.08 23.38
CA GLU A 118 -1.00 11.16 24.76
C GLU A 118 -2.01 12.29 24.99
N ALA A 119 -2.41 12.98 23.94
CA ALA A 119 -3.43 14.02 24.04
C ALA A 119 -4.73 13.51 24.65
N PRO A 120 -5.48 14.38 25.34
CA PRO A 120 -6.78 14.03 25.90
C PRO A 120 -7.81 13.61 24.86
N LEU A 121 -7.69 14.08 23.61
CA LEU A 121 -8.47 13.65 22.46
C LEU A 121 -7.55 13.02 21.43
N LEU A 122 -7.77 11.74 21.09
CA LEU A 122 -6.98 11.02 20.12
C LEU A 122 -7.83 10.67 18.90
N CYS A 123 -7.41 11.11 17.70
CA CYS A 123 -7.97 10.66 16.43
C CYS A 123 -7.16 9.47 15.91
N CYS A 124 -7.81 8.35 15.61
CA CYS A 124 -7.10 7.16 15.14
C CYS A 124 -7.94 6.29 14.20
N THR A 125 -7.29 5.34 13.51
CA THR A 125 -8.02 4.29 12.78
C THR A 125 -8.58 3.24 13.73
N ALA A 126 -9.58 2.49 13.27
CA ALA A 126 -10.23 1.45 14.08
C ALA A 126 -9.24 0.38 14.57
N GLU A 127 -8.24 0.06 13.76
CA GLU A 127 -7.20 -0.92 14.09
C GLU A 127 -6.34 -0.45 15.29
N ILE A 128 -6.02 0.82 15.36
CA ILE A 128 -5.26 1.39 16.50
C ILE A 128 -6.08 1.29 17.78
N LEU A 129 -7.36 1.68 17.74
CA LEU A 129 -8.25 1.53 18.90
C LEU A 129 -8.40 0.05 19.31
N ALA A 130 -8.54 -0.86 18.34
CA ALA A 130 -8.61 -2.29 18.61
C ALA A 130 -7.33 -2.81 19.27
N ASN A 131 -6.15 -2.37 18.83
CA ASN A 131 -4.88 -2.77 19.45
C ASN A 131 -4.75 -2.26 20.89
N ILE A 132 -5.13 -1.00 21.17
CA ILE A 132 -5.20 -0.48 22.56
C ILE A 132 -6.15 -1.34 23.40
N ALA A 133 -7.35 -1.62 22.89
CA ALA A 133 -8.37 -2.40 23.55
C ALA A 133 -7.94 -3.87 23.79
N LEU A 134 -7.17 -4.47 22.88
CA LEU A 134 -6.60 -5.81 23.04
C LEU A 134 -5.47 -5.84 24.08
N ARG A 135 -4.57 -4.85 24.09
CA ARG A 135 -3.42 -4.79 25.00
C ARG A 135 -3.81 -4.47 26.42
N GLU A 136 -4.72 -3.54 26.62
CA GLU A 136 -5.01 -2.96 27.93
C GLU A 136 -6.38 -3.37 28.48
N GLY A 137 -7.36 -3.64 27.62
CA GLY A 137 -8.71 -4.07 28.01
C GLY A 137 -9.40 -3.08 28.94
N ALA A 138 -9.92 -3.57 30.07
CA ALA A 138 -10.59 -2.75 31.08
C ALA A 138 -9.66 -1.73 31.77
N GLN A 139 -8.34 -1.87 31.65
CA GLN A 139 -7.36 -0.94 32.22
C GLN A 139 -6.96 0.17 31.25
N ALA A 140 -7.45 0.14 30.00
CA ALA A 140 -7.15 1.17 29.01
C ALA A 140 -7.62 2.53 29.50
N ASN A 141 -6.74 3.52 29.38
CA ASN A 141 -7.10 4.92 29.67
C ASN A 141 -7.95 5.49 28.52
N VAL A 142 -9.17 4.95 28.37
CA VAL A 142 -10.15 5.31 27.35
C VAL A 142 -11.53 5.32 28.04
N GLN A 143 -12.12 6.52 28.18
CA GLN A 143 -13.42 6.68 28.81
C GLN A 143 -14.54 6.98 27.82
N GLU A 144 -14.20 7.61 26.69
CA GLU A 144 -15.17 8.00 25.67
C GLU A 144 -14.69 7.53 24.31
N VAL A 145 -15.58 6.93 23.53
CA VAL A 145 -15.26 6.40 22.19
C VAL A 145 -16.32 6.83 21.18
N VAL A 146 -15.88 7.57 20.17
CA VAL A 146 -16.67 7.88 18.98
C VAL A 146 -16.24 6.93 17.85
N MET A 147 -17.19 6.17 17.32
CA MET A 147 -16.99 5.29 16.18
C MET A 147 -17.76 5.83 14.99
N ASP A 148 -17.10 6.60 14.13
CA ASP A 148 -17.69 7.20 12.93
C ASP A 148 -17.65 6.23 11.76
N GLU A 149 -18.70 6.22 10.95
CA GLU A 149 -18.94 5.24 9.88
C GLU A 149 -19.00 3.79 10.40
N PHE A 150 -19.72 3.57 11.51
CA PHE A 150 -19.82 2.27 12.19
C PHE A 150 -20.31 1.12 11.34
N HIS A 151 -20.91 1.37 10.16
CA HIS A 151 -21.28 0.33 9.21
C HIS A 151 -20.10 -0.53 8.73
N TYR A 152 -18.83 -0.06 8.87
CA TYR A 152 -17.63 -0.85 8.64
C TYR A 152 -17.47 -2.06 9.57
N TYR A 153 -18.28 -2.14 10.65
CA TYR A 153 -18.42 -3.36 11.45
C TYR A 153 -18.68 -4.61 10.59
N ALA A 154 -19.43 -4.47 9.49
CA ALA A 154 -19.73 -5.56 8.55
C ALA A 154 -18.69 -5.71 7.43
N ASP A 155 -17.65 -4.89 7.40
CA ASP A 155 -16.58 -5.00 6.42
C ASP A 155 -15.79 -6.30 6.58
N ARG A 156 -15.47 -6.96 5.46
CA ARG A 156 -14.87 -8.29 5.45
C ARG A 156 -13.46 -8.31 6.05
N GLU A 157 -12.67 -7.28 5.80
CA GLU A 157 -11.27 -7.18 6.21
C GLU A 157 -11.11 -6.42 7.53
N ARG A 158 -11.90 -5.39 7.74
CA ARG A 158 -11.73 -4.43 8.83
C ARG A 158 -12.74 -4.56 9.97
N GLY A 159 -13.84 -5.33 9.78
CA GLY A 159 -14.93 -5.45 10.75
C GLY A 159 -14.50 -5.91 12.14
N VAL A 160 -13.45 -6.73 12.23
CA VAL A 160 -12.85 -7.17 13.51
C VAL A 160 -12.42 -5.99 14.37
N ALA A 161 -11.76 -4.99 13.77
CA ALA A 161 -11.30 -3.81 14.49
C ALA A 161 -12.44 -2.97 15.07
N TRP A 162 -13.61 -2.99 14.44
CA TRP A 162 -14.82 -2.33 14.93
C TRP A 162 -15.49 -3.10 16.08
N GLN A 163 -15.36 -4.42 16.07
CA GLN A 163 -15.99 -5.26 17.08
C GLN A 163 -15.20 -5.32 18.40
N VAL A 164 -13.87 -5.39 18.32
CA VAL A 164 -12.99 -5.60 19.47
C VAL A 164 -13.22 -4.58 20.61
N PRO A 165 -13.31 -3.27 20.37
CA PRO A 165 -13.57 -2.30 21.43
C PRO A 165 -14.91 -2.54 22.15
N LEU A 166 -15.94 -2.98 21.40
CA LEU A 166 -17.28 -3.32 21.94
C LEU A 166 -17.28 -4.59 22.79
N LEU A 167 -16.20 -5.34 22.84
CA LEU A 167 -16.05 -6.57 23.63
C LEU A 167 -15.12 -6.39 24.81
N THR A 168 -14.21 -5.39 24.76
CA THR A 168 -13.07 -5.34 25.67
C THR A 168 -12.90 -4.05 26.46
N LEU A 169 -13.70 -3.00 26.17
CA LEU A 169 -13.64 -1.71 26.87
C LEU A 169 -14.90 -1.45 27.73
N PRO A 170 -15.12 -2.19 28.83
CA PRO A 170 -16.31 -2.02 29.66
C PRO A 170 -16.35 -0.67 30.41
N GLN A 171 -15.21 0.00 30.54
CA GLN A 171 -15.14 1.32 31.18
C GLN A 171 -15.55 2.45 30.23
N ALA A 172 -15.53 2.22 28.89
CA ALA A 172 -15.79 3.26 27.91
C ALA A 172 -17.29 3.45 27.65
N ARG A 173 -17.69 4.69 27.40
CA ARG A 173 -18.98 5.06 26.83
C ARG A 173 -18.83 5.21 25.31
N PHE A 174 -19.85 4.80 24.59
CA PHE A 174 -19.79 4.73 23.11
C PHE A 174 -20.80 5.66 22.45
N LEU A 175 -20.32 6.37 21.42
CA LEU A 175 -21.14 7.01 20.40
C LEU A 175 -20.89 6.32 19.05
N LEU A 176 -21.84 5.51 18.60
CA LEU A 176 -21.78 4.85 17.28
C LEU A 176 -22.50 5.69 16.25
N MET A 177 -21.84 6.10 15.17
CA MET A 177 -22.43 6.97 14.15
C MET A 177 -22.35 6.36 12.75
N SER A 178 -23.47 6.37 12.04
CA SER A 178 -23.50 6.08 10.60
C SER A 178 -24.81 6.54 9.97
N ALA A 179 -24.86 6.54 8.64
CA ALA A 179 -26.08 6.83 7.89
C ALA A 179 -26.86 5.57 7.47
N THR A 180 -26.27 4.38 7.62
CA THR A 180 -26.79 3.13 7.02
C THR A 180 -26.67 1.92 7.94
N LEU A 181 -27.03 2.07 9.23
CA LEU A 181 -26.87 0.98 10.21
C LEU A 181 -27.92 -0.14 10.03
N GLY A 182 -29.09 0.18 9.52
CA GLY A 182 -30.21 -0.75 9.54
C GLY A 182 -30.78 -0.93 10.95
N ASP A 183 -31.15 -2.15 11.33
CA ASP A 183 -31.65 -2.51 12.67
C ASP A 183 -30.52 -2.47 13.70
N THR A 184 -30.67 -1.65 14.74
CA THR A 184 -29.68 -1.39 15.81
C THR A 184 -29.93 -2.12 17.11
N THR A 185 -31.08 -2.78 17.26
CA THR A 185 -31.54 -3.42 18.51
C THR A 185 -30.51 -4.35 19.14
N PHE A 186 -29.78 -5.08 18.30
CA PHE A 186 -28.69 -5.95 18.74
C PHE A 186 -27.60 -5.17 19.47
N PHE A 187 -27.14 -4.06 18.89
CA PHE A 187 -26.06 -3.25 19.47
C PHE A 187 -26.50 -2.49 20.72
N GLU A 188 -27.78 -2.11 20.82
CA GLU A 188 -28.33 -1.49 22.01
C GLU A 188 -28.24 -2.44 23.23
N GLY A 189 -28.59 -3.72 23.02
CA GLY A 189 -28.45 -4.75 24.04
C GLY A 189 -27.00 -5.05 24.41
N GLU A 190 -26.12 -5.18 23.40
CA GLU A 190 -24.70 -5.53 23.62
C GLU A 190 -23.93 -4.42 24.33
N LEU A 191 -24.11 -3.14 23.96
CA LEU A 191 -23.45 -2.02 24.63
C LEU A 191 -23.95 -1.87 26.08
N THR A 192 -25.25 -1.96 26.31
CA THR A 192 -25.82 -1.91 27.68
C THR A 192 -25.26 -3.04 28.55
N ARG A 193 -25.11 -4.24 27.98
CA ARG A 193 -24.51 -5.38 28.70
C ARG A 193 -23.01 -5.19 28.96
N LEU A 194 -22.27 -4.53 28.04
CA LEU A 194 -20.83 -4.34 28.16
C LEU A 194 -20.44 -3.46 29.33
N ASN A 195 -21.05 -2.29 29.43
CA ASN A 195 -20.67 -1.23 30.38
C ASN A 195 -21.73 -0.86 31.42
N GLY A 196 -22.88 -1.54 31.43
CA GLY A 196 -23.99 -1.29 32.36
C GLY A 196 -24.73 0.05 32.15
N ARG A 197 -24.37 0.82 31.11
CA ARG A 197 -25.00 2.10 30.80
C ARG A 197 -26.17 1.88 29.85
N PRO A 198 -27.31 2.56 30.03
CA PRO A 198 -28.40 2.52 29.03
C PRO A 198 -27.89 2.93 27.65
N THR A 199 -28.39 2.28 26.63
CA THR A 199 -28.08 2.60 25.23
C THR A 199 -29.32 3.09 24.52
N VAL A 200 -29.23 4.25 23.88
CA VAL A 200 -30.34 4.88 23.17
C VAL A 200 -30.00 5.00 21.69
N ALA A 201 -30.92 4.50 20.83
CA ALA A 201 -30.83 4.69 19.39
C ALA A 201 -31.60 5.94 18.98
N VAL A 202 -30.86 6.93 18.45
CA VAL A 202 -31.44 8.14 17.87
C VAL A 202 -31.40 8.00 16.34
N SER A 203 -32.58 7.79 15.76
CA SER A 203 -32.74 7.57 14.32
C SER A 203 -33.59 8.66 13.69
N SER A 204 -33.22 9.10 12.50
CA SER A 204 -34.01 10.00 11.68
C SER A 204 -33.85 9.66 10.21
N THR A 205 -34.94 9.61 9.50
CA THR A 205 -34.95 9.48 8.03
C THR A 205 -35.05 10.85 7.34
N ALA A 206 -35.39 11.91 8.11
CA ALA A 206 -35.49 13.27 7.59
C ALA A 206 -34.11 13.77 7.14
N ARG A 207 -33.99 14.03 5.85
CA ARG A 207 -32.79 14.63 5.27
C ARG A 207 -32.87 16.15 5.28
N PRO A 208 -31.77 16.84 5.65
CA PRO A 208 -31.71 18.30 5.52
C PRO A 208 -31.93 18.78 4.09
N VAL A 209 -31.49 18.00 3.09
CA VAL A 209 -31.71 18.25 1.67
C VAL A 209 -32.37 16.98 1.08
N PRO A 210 -33.63 17.04 0.66
CA PRO A 210 -34.34 15.91 0.05
C PRO A 210 -33.72 15.51 -1.28
N LEU A 211 -33.84 14.21 -1.64
CA LEU A 211 -33.30 13.67 -2.88
C LEU A 211 -34.38 13.45 -3.92
N GLU A 212 -34.10 13.86 -5.14
CA GLU A 212 -34.85 13.49 -6.34
C GLU A 212 -34.10 12.43 -7.12
N HIS A 213 -34.82 11.43 -7.63
CA HIS A 213 -34.25 10.28 -8.32
C HIS A 213 -34.68 10.28 -9.79
N ALA A 214 -33.73 10.09 -10.70
CA ALA A 214 -33.98 10.04 -12.14
C ALA A 214 -33.22 8.88 -12.77
N TYR A 215 -33.79 8.26 -13.81
CA TYR A 215 -33.15 7.24 -14.62
C TYR A 215 -32.91 7.78 -16.01
N SER A 216 -31.65 7.82 -16.48
CA SER A 216 -31.28 8.39 -17.76
C SER A 216 -31.02 7.31 -18.80
N GLU A 217 -31.66 7.45 -19.95
CA GLU A 217 -31.43 6.61 -21.16
C GLU A 217 -30.66 7.37 -22.25
N LEU A 218 -30.16 8.59 -21.92
CA LEU A 218 -29.31 9.37 -22.79
C LEU A 218 -27.83 8.91 -22.68
N PRO A 219 -27.02 9.16 -23.71
CA PRO A 219 -25.55 8.97 -23.57
C PRO A 219 -24.99 9.76 -22.38
N LEU A 220 -24.01 9.21 -21.70
CA LEU A 220 -23.43 9.79 -20.48
C LEU A 220 -23.03 11.28 -20.65
N ALA A 221 -22.34 11.61 -21.76
CA ALA A 221 -21.96 13.00 -22.07
C ALA A 221 -23.18 13.94 -22.17
N LYS A 222 -24.24 13.49 -22.81
CA LYS A 222 -25.48 14.29 -22.95
C LYS A 222 -26.24 14.42 -21.63
N THR A 223 -26.23 13.36 -20.80
CA THR A 223 -26.78 13.44 -19.44
C THR A 223 -26.04 14.51 -18.63
N LEU A 224 -24.72 14.56 -18.72
CA LEU A 224 -23.91 15.57 -18.02
C LEU A 224 -24.14 16.98 -18.54
N GLU A 225 -24.23 17.17 -19.88
CA GLU A 225 -24.58 18.46 -20.49
C GLU A 225 -25.95 18.97 -20.01
N SER A 226 -26.95 18.10 -19.98
CA SER A 226 -28.28 18.44 -19.47
C SER A 226 -28.23 18.83 -17.98
N LEU A 227 -27.59 18.05 -17.15
CA LEU A 227 -27.45 18.32 -15.72
C LEU A 227 -26.70 19.65 -15.47
N ALA A 228 -25.66 19.93 -16.24
CA ALA A 228 -24.92 21.18 -16.13
C ALA A 228 -25.77 22.39 -16.59
N ALA A 229 -26.48 22.26 -17.71
CA ALA A 229 -27.40 23.30 -18.24
C ALA A 229 -28.57 23.62 -17.30
N GLU A 230 -29.10 22.59 -16.61
CA GLU A 230 -30.16 22.73 -15.61
C GLU A 230 -29.63 23.25 -14.25
N GLY A 231 -28.35 23.64 -14.17
CA GLY A 231 -27.76 24.14 -12.93
C GLY A 231 -27.58 23.07 -11.83
N LYS A 232 -27.57 21.79 -12.16
CA LYS A 232 -27.45 20.64 -11.20
C LYS A 232 -25.99 20.24 -10.92
N ALA A 233 -25.02 21.03 -11.34
CA ALA A 233 -23.61 20.85 -10.99
C ALA A 233 -23.30 21.38 -9.57
N PRO A 234 -22.30 20.85 -8.84
CA PRO A 234 -21.34 19.81 -9.23
C PRO A 234 -21.95 18.43 -9.33
N VAL A 235 -21.54 17.69 -10.37
CA VAL A 235 -21.96 16.30 -10.60
C VAL A 235 -20.84 15.35 -10.22
N TYR A 236 -21.10 14.46 -9.27
CA TYR A 236 -20.22 13.33 -8.96
C TYR A 236 -20.58 12.13 -9.82
N VAL A 237 -19.68 11.77 -10.74
CA VAL A 237 -19.83 10.61 -11.63
C VAL A 237 -19.17 9.43 -11.00
N VAL A 238 -19.98 8.45 -10.60
CA VAL A 238 -19.54 7.26 -9.86
C VAL A 238 -19.14 6.16 -10.82
N HIS A 239 -17.85 5.80 -10.77
CA HIS A 239 -17.27 4.65 -11.46
C HIS A 239 -16.90 3.57 -10.44
N PHE A 240 -16.66 2.35 -10.90
CA PHE A 240 -16.24 1.24 -10.03
C PHE A 240 -14.83 0.77 -10.30
N THR A 241 -14.12 1.42 -11.24
CA THR A 241 -12.70 1.24 -11.48
C THR A 241 -11.99 2.59 -11.65
N GLN A 242 -10.72 2.64 -11.25
CA GLN A 242 -9.88 3.84 -11.39
C GLN A 242 -9.66 4.20 -12.87
N LEU A 243 -9.54 3.18 -13.72
CA LEU A 243 -9.34 3.34 -15.16
C LEU A 243 -10.54 4.04 -15.81
N GLU A 244 -11.76 3.58 -15.53
CA GLU A 244 -12.99 4.20 -16.04
C GLU A 244 -13.14 5.64 -15.58
N ALA A 245 -12.84 5.92 -14.31
CA ALA A 245 -12.90 7.29 -13.79
C ALA A 245 -11.93 8.22 -14.53
N ALA A 246 -10.69 7.76 -14.78
CA ALA A 246 -9.68 8.53 -15.50
C ALA A 246 -10.02 8.70 -16.99
N GLN A 247 -10.53 7.67 -17.65
CA GLN A 247 -11.00 7.75 -19.05
C GLN A 247 -12.15 8.75 -19.18
N SER A 248 -13.15 8.65 -18.31
CA SER A 248 -14.26 9.60 -18.31
C SER A 248 -13.80 11.03 -18.04
N ALA A 249 -12.86 11.25 -17.13
CA ALA A 249 -12.29 12.59 -16.90
C ALA A 249 -11.62 13.15 -18.17
N GLN A 250 -10.93 12.29 -18.94
CA GLN A 250 -10.35 12.70 -20.22
C GLN A 250 -11.42 12.96 -21.28
N ASP A 251 -12.42 12.09 -21.42
CA ASP A 251 -13.48 12.22 -22.41
C ASP A 251 -14.33 13.47 -22.19
N PHE A 252 -14.60 13.81 -20.94
CA PHE A 252 -15.39 14.99 -20.58
C PHE A 252 -14.65 16.32 -20.83
N THR A 253 -13.36 16.32 -21.14
CA THR A 253 -12.68 17.53 -21.61
C THR A 253 -13.24 18.07 -22.91
N SER A 254 -13.94 17.24 -23.70
CA SER A 254 -14.67 17.62 -24.90
C SER A 254 -15.97 18.41 -24.63
N ILE A 255 -16.48 18.33 -23.37
CA ILE A 255 -17.71 19.01 -22.95
C ILE A 255 -17.34 20.35 -22.34
N ASN A 256 -18.00 21.43 -22.78
CA ASN A 256 -17.79 22.75 -22.21
C ASN A 256 -18.77 23.03 -21.06
N VAL A 257 -18.35 22.66 -19.82
CA VAL A 257 -19.19 22.83 -18.61
C VAL A 257 -18.86 24.08 -17.78
N CYS A 258 -17.77 24.81 -18.11
CA CYS A 258 -17.32 25.99 -17.39
C CYS A 258 -17.38 27.26 -18.26
N THR A 259 -17.79 28.36 -17.67
CA THR A 259 -17.69 29.68 -18.28
C THR A 259 -16.24 30.15 -18.40
N ARG A 260 -16.02 31.26 -19.12
CA ARG A 260 -14.67 31.85 -19.27
C ARG A 260 -14.14 32.37 -17.93
N GLU A 261 -15.01 32.96 -17.12
CA GLU A 261 -14.70 33.49 -15.79
C GLU A 261 -14.33 32.36 -14.82
N GLU A 262 -15.07 31.24 -14.85
CA GLU A 262 -14.78 30.06 -14.02
C GLU A 262 -13.44 29.39 -14.39
N LYS A 263 -13.11 29.34 -15.70
CA LYS A 263 -11.80 28.84 -16.14
C LYS A 263 -10.66 29.76 -15.69
N ALA A 264 -10.87 31.10 -15.68
CA ALA A 264 -9.89 32.04 -15.16
C ALA A 264 -9.69 31.88 -13.63
N ALA A 265 -10.80 31.74 -12.87
CA ALA A 265 -10.75 31.49 -11.44
C ALA A 265 -10.02 30.18 -11.10
N LEU A 266 -10.26 29.11 -11.88
CA LEU A 266 -9.53 27.85 -11.75
C LEU A 266 -8.03 28.02 -12.03
N ALA A 267 -7.68 28.76 -13.10
CA ALA A 267 -6.28 29.02 -13.42
C ALA A 267 -5.56 29.73 -12.25
N GLY A 268 -6.18 30.78 -11.68
CA GLY A 268 -5.64 31.45 -10.50
C GLY A 268 -5.56 30.58 -9.25
N ALA A 269 -6.57 29.71 -9.01
CA ALA A 269 -6.55 28.80 -7.87
C ALA A 269 -5.48 27.70 -7.99
N LEU A 270 -5.00 27.41 -9.19
CA LEU A 270 -3.94 26.44 -9.48
C LEU A 270 -2.54 27.10 -9.51
N GLU A 271 -2.45 28.43 -9.44
CA GLU A 271 -1.18 29.15 -9.32
C GLU A 271 -0.50 28.78 -8.00
N GLY A 272 0.80 28.49 -8.05
CA GLY A 272 1.60 28.09 -6.89
C GLY A 272 1.51 26.61 -6.51
N PHE A 273 0.56 25.84 -7.06
CA PHE A 273 0.53 24.39 -6.80
C PHE A 273 1.50 23.64 -7.72
N LYS A 274 2.43 22.88 -7.11
CA LYS A 274 3.46 22.10 -7.84
C LYS A 274 2.91 20.73 -8.28
N PHE A 275 2.66 20.60 -9.58
CA PHE A 275 2.27 19.33 -10.24
C PHE A 275 3.52 18.50 -10.56
N SER A 276 4.28 18.09 -9.53
CA SER A 276 5.61 17.51 -9.67
C SER A 276 5.63 16.02 -10.02
N SER A 277 4.49 15.30 -9.90
CA SER A 277 4.46 13.88 -10.28
C SER A 277 4.26 13.70 -11.78
N PRO A 278 4.63 12.53 -12.35
CA PRO A 278 4.38 12.20 -13.75
C PRO A 278 2.92 12.30 -14.19
N TYR A 279 1.95 12.11 -13.27
CA TYR A 279 0.51 12.27 -13.54
C TYR A 279 0.02 13.73 -13.40
N GLY A 280 0.84 14.59 -12.81
CA GLY A 280 0.49 15.99 -12.55
C GLY A 280 -0.02 16.76 -13.77
N PRO A 281 0.62 16.67 -14.96
CA PRO A 281 0.18 17.36 -16.17
C PRO A 281 -1.26 17.03 -16.60
N ASP A 282 -1.65 15.74 -16.56
CA ASP A 282 -3.01 15.31 -16.89
C ASP A 282 -4.04 15.85 -15.91
N ILE A 283 -3.74 15.73 -14.60
CA ILE A 283 -4.61 16.27 -13.54
C ILE A 283 -4.79 17.78 -13.73
N LYS A 284 -3.70 18.52 -13.97
CA LYS A 284 -3.74 19.97 -14.23
C LYS A 284 -4.62 20.32 -15.44
N LYS A 285 -4.52 19.50 -16.51
CA LYS A 285 -5.33 19.65 -17.72
C LYS A 285 -6.81 19.52 -17.40
N TRP A 286 -7.23 18.46 -16.71
CA TRP A 286 -8.65 18.23 -16.35
C TRP A 286 -9.18 19.31 -15.41
N LEU A 287 -8.42 19.69 -14.39
CA LEU A 287 -8.81 20.73 -13.45
C LEU A 287 -9.08 22.06 -14.14
N ARG A 288 -8.29 22.43 -15.17
CA ARG A 288 -8.52 23.64 -15.96
C ARG A 288 -9.85 23.61 -16.74
N HIS A 289 -10.44 22.44 -16.98
CA HIS A 289 -11.76 22.28 -17.58
C HIS A 289 -12.89 22.16 -16.55
N GLY A 290 -12.59 22.32 -15.25
CA GLY A 290 -13.56 22.16 -14.17
C GLY A 290 -13.91 20.71 -13.85
N ILE A 291 -13.03 19.77 -14.26
CA ILE A 291 -13.18 18.34 -14.06
C ILE A 291 -12.17 17.87 -13.01
N GLY A 292 -12.65 17.32 -11.91
CA GLY A 292 -11.85 16.68 -10.89
C GLY A 292 -11.81 15.16 -11.09
N LEU A 293 -10.66 14.53 -10.78
CA LEU A 293 -10.54 13.08 -10.70
C LEU A 293 -10.22 12.69 -9.26
N HIS A 294 -11.01 11.81 -8.65
CA HIS A 294 -10.82 11.42 -7.26
C HIS A 294 -10.97 9.91 -7.04
N HIS A 295 -9.88 9.23 -6.71
CA HIS A 295 -9.86 7.81 -6.34
C HIS A 295 -8.64 7.49 -5.48
N ALA A 296 -8.62 6.31 -4.85
CA ALA A 296 -7.56 5.87 -3.95
C ALA A 296 -6.18 5.68 -4.62
N GLY A 297 -6.13 5.60 -5.96
CA GLY A 297 -4.90 5.51 -6.75
C GLY A 297 -4.18 6.84 -6.99
N LEU A 298 -4.78 7.99 -6.59
CA LEU A 298 -4.13 9.29 -6.66
C LEU A 298 -3.27 9.57 -5.44
N LEU A 299 -2.19 10.34 -5.62
CA LEU A 299 -1.42 10.86 -4.51
C LEU A 299 -2.28 11.73 -3.59
N PRO A 300 -2.06 11.69 -2.26
CA PRO A 300 -2.84 12.46 -1.28
C PRO A 300 -2.92 13.95 -1.61
N LYS A 301 -1.81 14.57 -2.01
CA LYS A 301 -1.76 16.00 -2.38
C LYS A 301 -2.76 16.40 -3.47
N TYR A 302 -3.01 15.54 -4.46
CA TYR A 302 -3.98 15.82 -5.52
C TYR A 302 -5.41 15.64 -5.04
N ARG A 303 -5.66 14.63 -4.20
CA ARG A 303 -6.98 14.44 -3.59
C ARG A 303 -7.39 15.66 -2.77
N VAL A 304 -6.49 16.13 -1.90
CA VAL A 304 -6.71 17.36 -1.10
C VAL A 304 -6.95 18.59 -1.98
N LEU A 305 -6.17 18.77 -3.05
CA LEU A 305 -6.38 19.87 -4.00
C LEU A 305 -7.78 19.82 -4.63
N ILE A 306 -8.22 18.65 -5.08
CA ILE A 306 -9.53 18.46 -5.71
C ILE A 306 -10.64 18.75 -4.71
N GLU A 307 -10.51 18.31 -3.47
CA GLU A 307 -11.44 18.58 -2.38
C GLU A 307 -11.54 20.08 -2.10
N GLN A 308 -10.41 20.78 -2.00
CA GLN A 308 -10.36 22.23 -1.79
C GLN A 308 -11.01 23.01 -2.96
N LEU A 309 -10.74 22.61 -4.20
CA LEU A 309 -11.35 23.25 -5.38
C LEU A 309 -12.86 22.99 -5.43
N ALA A 310 -13.29 21.78 -5.05
CA ALA A 310 -14.71 21.45 -4.96
C ALA A 310 -15.41 22.25 -3.86
N GLN A 311 -14.79 22.38 -2.68
CA GLN A 311 -15.30 23.22 -1.58
C GLN A 311 -15.43 24.70 -1.97
N LYS A 312 -14.55 25.21 -2.82
CA LYS A 312 -14.63 26.55 -3.41
C LYS A 312 -15.68 26.68 -4.53
N GLY A 313 -16.36 25.56 -4.89
CA GLY A 313 -17.37 25.56 -5.97
C GLY A 313 -16.80 25.66 -7.39
N LEU A 314 -15.49 25.48 -7.55
CA LEU A 314 -14.81 25.66 -8.83
C LEU A 314 -14.91 24.43 -9.76
N LEU A 315 -15.21 23.23 -9.22
CA LEU A 315 -15.36 22.02 -10.03
C LEU A 315 -16.83 21.81 -10.41
N LYS A 316 -17.08 21.42 -11.67
CA LYS A 316 -18.41 21.10 -12.20
C LYS A 316 -18.69 19.62 -12.29
N ILE A 317 -17.67 18.83 -12.61
CA ILE A 317 -17.73 17.38 -12.70
C ILE A 317 -16.62 16.80 -11.83
N ILE A 318 -16.92 15.76 -11.06
CA ILE A 318 -15.95 15.01 -10.30
C ILE A 318 -16.12 13.53 -10.68
N CYS A 319 -15.16 12.99 -11.44
CA CYS A 319 -15.10 11.59 -11.75
C CYS A 319 -14.40 10.86 -10.59
N GLY A 320 -15.04 9.83 -10.04
CA GLY A 320 -14.43 9.11 -8.93
C GLY A 320 -14.98 7.71 -8.77
N THR A 321 -14.33 6.94 -7.90
CA THR A 321 -14.78 5.58 -7.54
C THR A 321 -15.74 5.64 -6.34
N ASP A 322 -16.46 4.56 -6.10
CA ASP A 322 -17.38 4.42 -4.95
C ASP A 322 -16.71 4.73 -3.60
N THR A 323 -15.37 4.64 -3.51
CA THR A 323 -14.60 5.02 -2.33
C THR A 323 -14.68 6.52 -1.98
N LEU A 324 -15.00 7.40 -2.92
CA LEU A 324 -15.34 8.80 -2.63
C LEU A 324 -16.63 8.88 -1.79
N GLY A 325 -17.46 7.84 -1.82
CA GLY A 325 -18.64 7.71 -0.97
C GLY A 325 -18.33 7.68 0.53
N VAL A 326 -17.07 7.51 0.95
CA VAL A 326 -16.68 7.37 2.36
C VAL A 326 -15.81 8.53 2.82
N GLY A 327 -16.35 9.33 3.75
CA GLY A 327 -15.56 10.21 4.61
C GLY A 327 -15.01 11.49 4.01
N ILE A 328 -15.38 11.91 2.78
CA ILE A 328 -14.84 13.11 2.15
C ILE A 328 -15.89 14.22 2.12
N ASN A 329 -15.51 15.39 2.60
CA ASN A 329 -16.39 16.57 2.62
C ASN A 329 -16.32 17.36 1.31
N VAL A 330 -16.77 16.72 0.22
CA VAL A 330 -16.90 17.37 -1.09
C VAL A 330 -18.37 17.77 -1.30
N PRO A 331 -18.66 19.06 -1.56
CA PRO A 331 -20.02 19.51 -1.80
C PRO A 331 -20.53 19.05 -3.17
N ILE A 332 -21.32 17.98 -3.18
CA ILE A 332 -21.91 17.37 -4.37
C ILE A 332 -23.39 17.72 -4.44
N ARG A 333 -23.86 18.29 -5.57
CA ARG A 333 -25.27 18.54 -5.80
C ARG A 333 -25.98 17.34 -6.41
N THR A 334 -25.32 16.69 -7.39
CA THR A 334 -25.87 15.54 -8.12
C THR A 334 -24.89 14.35 -8.03
N VAL A 335 -25.42 13.18 -7.73
CA VAL A 335 -24.72 11.89 -7.85
C VAL A 335 -25.22 11.17 -9.09
N LEU A 336 -24.34 10.80 -10.00
CA LEU A 336 -24.64 10.04 -11.21
C LEU A 336 -23.95 8.70 -11.18
N PHE A 337 -24.72 7.63 -11.08
CA PHE A 337 -24.24 6.25 -11.17
C PHE A 337 -24.07 5.86 -12.64
N THR A 338 -22.87 5.52 -13.05
CA THR A 338 -22.61 5.01 -14.40
C THR A 338 -23.13 3.58 -14.59
N ARG A 339 -23.21 2.83 -13.50
CA ARG A 339 -23.79 1.49 -13.43
C ARG A 339 -24.29 1.20 -12.01
N LEU A 340 -25.16 0.18 -11.88
CA LEU A 340 -25.70 -0.28 -10.59
C LEU A 340 -25.17 -1.66 -10.17
N CYS A 341 -24.03 -2.09 -10.75
CA CYS A 341 -23.35 -3.33 -10.38
C CYS A 341 -21.88 -3.08 -10.11
N LYS A 342 -21.31 -3.86 -9.19
CA LYS A 342 -19.87 -3.82 -8.86
C LYS A 342 -19.29 -5.22 -8.64
N TYR A 343 -17.98 -5.35 -8.76
CA TYR A 343 -17.24 -6.55 -8.39
C TYR A 343 -16.93 -6.52 -6.89
N ASP A 344 -17.26 -7.59 -6.16
CA ASP A 344 -17.09 -7.69 -4.70
C ASP A 344 -15.81 -8.42 -4.26
N GLY A 345 -14.89 -8.65 -5.20
CA GLY A 345 -13.66 -9.43 -5.02
C GLY A 345 -13.82 -10.91 -5.43
N GLN A 346 -15.05 -11.41 -5.62
CA GLN A 346 -15.34 -12.78 -6.06
C GLN A 346 -16.22 -12.82 -7.31
N LYS A 347 -17.26 -12.00 -7.34
CA LYS A 347 -18.23 -11.94 -8.45
C LYS A 347 -18.73 -10.51 -8.66
N THR A 348 -19.26 -10.26 -9.85
CA THR A 348 -20.01 -9.05 -10.12
C THR A 348 -21.47 -9.22 -9.67
N GLY A 349 -21.97 -8.25 -8.91
CA GLY A 349 -23.36 -8.27 -8.39
C GLY A 349 -23.97 -6.87 -8.42
N ILE A 350 -25.31 -6.80 -8.30
CA ILE A 350 -26.00 -5.52 -8.08
C ILE A 350 -25.54 -4.93 -6.73
N LEU A 351 -25.45 -3.61 -6.67
CA LEU A 351 -25.10 -2.88 -5.44
C LEU A 351 -26.01 -3.31 -4.27
N SER A 352 -25.44 -3.41 -3.08
CA SER A 352 -26.24 -3.54 -1.86
C SER A 352 -27.04 -2.26 -1.60
N ALA A 353 -28.15 -2.36 -0.87
CA ALA A 353 -28.91 -1.16 -0.50
C ALA A 353 -28.06 -0.19 0.31
N ARG A 354 -27.19 -0.71 1.18
CA ARG A 354 -26.23 0.10 1.94
C ARG A 354 -25.27 0.88 1.04
N ASP A 355 -24.59 0.21 0.09
CA ASP A 355 -23.67 0.88 -0.85
C ASP A 355 -24.39 1.97 -1.64
N PHE A 356 -25.58 1.64 -2.16
CA PHE A 356 -26.38 2.60 -2.92
C PHE A 356 -26.72 3.83 -2.08
N HIS A 357 -27.26 3.65 -0.87
CA HIS A 357 -27.65 4.76 0.00
C HIS A 357 -26.46 5.58 0.50
N GLN A 358 -25.30 4.98 0.71
CA GLN A 358 -24.09 5.70 1.07
C GLN A 358 -23.61 6.63 -0.04
N ILE A 359 -23.57 6.12 -1.27
CA ILE A 359 -23.14 6.91 -2.43
C ILE A 359 -24.20 7.96 -2.77
N ALA A 360 -25.47 7.56 -2.90
CA ALA A 360 -26.59 8.47 -3.18
C ALA A 360 -26.72 9.56 -2.10
N GLY A 361 -26.44 9.19 -0.87
CA GLY A 361 -26.47 10.07 0.30
C GLY A 361 -25.56 11.28 0.22
N ARG A 362 -24.59 11.29 -0.70
CA ARG A 362 -23.68 12.43 -0.95
C ARG A 362 -24.33 13.57 -1.73
N ALA A 363 -25.45 13.30 -2.41
CA ALA A 363 -26.18 14.33 -3.16
C ALA A 363 -26.88 15.33 -2.23
N GLY A 364 -26.86 16.61 -2.62
CA GLY A 364 -27.47 17.72 -1.89
C GLY A 364 -26.56 18.34 -0.84
N ARG A 365 -26.24 19.62 -1.03
CA ARG A 365 -25.32 20.37 -0.17
C ARG A 365 -26.10 21.15 0.88
N LYS A 366 -25.93 20.79 2.15
CA LYS A 366 -26.52 21.54 3.26
C LYS A 366 -26.11 23.02 3.20
N GLY A 367 -27.10 23.90 3.30
CA GLY A 367 -26.88 25.36 3.27
C GLY A 367 -26.69 25.99 1.90
N PHE A 368 -26.69 25.16 0.83
CA PHE A 368 -26.53 25.64 -0.55
C PHE A 368 -27.64 25.15 -1.49
N ASP A 369 -28.14 23.95 -1.27
CA ASP A 369 -29.12 23.31 -2.14
C ASP A 369 -30.43 23.03 -1.40
N ASP A 370 -31.55 23.28 -2.06
CA ASP A 370 -32.88 22.91 -1.57
C ASP A 370 -33.20 21.47 -1.87
N ARG A 371 -32.55 20.88 -2.90
CA ARG A 371 -32.71 19.49 -3.36
C ARG A 371 -31.39 18.94 -3.88
N GLY A 372 -31.18 17.64 -3.67
CA GLY A 372 -30.13 16.83 -4.28
C GLY A 372 -30.67 15.92 -5.36
N TRP A 373 -29.87 15.58 -6.36
CA TRP A 373 -30.29 14.69 -7.46
C TRP A 373 -29.47 13.40 -7.45
N VAL A 374 -30.14 12.29 -7.66
CA VAL A 374 -29.52 10.97 -7.83
C VAL A 374 -29.94 10.42 -9.17
N VAL A 375 -28.99 10.28 -10.08
CA VAL A 375 -29.25 9.82 -11.44
C VAL A 375 -28.58 8.47 -11.65
N ALA A 376 -29.33 7.49 -12.19
CA ALA A 376 -28.78 6.23 -12.64
C ALA A 376 -28.77 6.17 -14.16
N GLN A 377 -27.61 5.85 -14.74
CA GLN A 377 -27.43 5.70 -16.17
C GLN A 377 -27.92 4.32 -16.62
N ALA A 378 -28.66 4.26 -17.72
CA ALA A 378 -29.00 2.98 -18.39
C ALA A 378 -27.74 2.28 -18.91
N PRO A 379 -27.71 0.94 -19.02
CA PRO A 379 -26.62 0.23 -19.65
C PRO A 379 -26.36 0.72 -21.08
N GLU A 380 -25.09 0.78 -21.47
CA GLU A 380 -24.69 1.33 -22.78
C GLU A 380 -25.36 0.63 -23.96
N TYR A 381 -25.43 -0.71 -23.92
CA TYR A 381 -26.11 -1.49 -24.97
C TYR A 381 -27.61 -1.15 -25.10
N VAL A 382 -28.27 -0.74 -24.00
CA VAL A 382 -29.68 -0.30 -24.01
C VAL A 382 -29.78 1.03 -24.74
N ILE A 383 -28.90 1.98 -24.41
CA ILE A 383 -28.84 3.31 -25.04
C ILE A 383 -28.57 3.18 -26.54
N GLU A 384 -27.63 2.33 -26.92
CA GLU A 384 -27.30 2.07 -28.32
C GLU A 384 -28.49 1.43 -29.05
N ASN A 385 -29.18 0.49 -28.43
CA ASN A 385 -30.36 -0.13 -29.00
C ASN A 385 -31.51 0.86 -29.20
N LEU A 386 -31.68 1.84 -28.31
CA LEU A 386 -32.65 2.93 -28.49
C LEU A 386 -32.28 3.80 -29.70
N LYS A 387 -31.00 4.21 -29.82
CA LYS A 387 -30.51 4.94 -30.99
C LYS A 387 -30.68 4.17 -32.30
N LEU A 388 -30.40 2.83 -32.27
CA LEU A 388 -30.60 1.98 -33.43
C LEU A 388 -32.08 1.87 -33.80
N ALA A 389 -32.99 1.79 -32.82
CA ALA A 389 -34.43 1.78 -33.04
C ALA A 389 -34.93 3.09 -33.67
N GLU A 390 -34.46 4.25 -33.17
CA GLU A 390 -34.78 5.55 -33.75
C GLU A 390 -34.29 5.69 -35.21
N LYS A 391 -33.04 5.21 -35.45
CA LYS A 391 -32.47 5.20 -36.82
C LYS A 391 -33.23 4.27 -37.75
N SER A 392 -33.59 3.07 -37.26
CA SER A 392 -34.38 2.08 -37.99
C SER A 392 -35.76 2.64 -38.37
N ALA A 393 -36.40 3.38 -37.45
CA ALA A 393 -37.68 4.04 -37.68
C ALA A 393 -37.59 5.15 -38.74
N ARG A 394 -36.42 5.84 -38.84
CA ARG A 394 -36.18 6.86 -39.88
C ARG A 394 -35.81 6.25 -41.24
N ASP A 395 -34.96 5.22 -41.24
CA ASP A 395 -34.30 4.72 -42.44
C ASP A 395 -35.02 3.44 -43.02
N GLY A 396 -36.02 2.91 -42.32
CA GLY A 396 -36.78 1.71 -42.72
C GLY A 396 -35.97 0.40 -42.80
N LYS A 397 -34.73 0.38 -42.25
CA LYS A 397 -33.83 -0.77 -42.28
C LYS A 397 -33.88 -1.55 -40.98
N LYS A 398 -33.95 -2.89 -41.04
CA LYS A 398 -33.80 -3.73 -39.85
C LYS A 398 -32.37 -3.63 -39.29
N THR A 399 -32.25 -3.29 -38.02
CA THR A 399 -30.98 -3.24 -37.29
C THR A 399 -30.87 -4.41 -36.33
N VAL A 400 -29.63 -4.93 -36.14
CA VAL A 400 -29.33 -5.99 -35.18
C VAL A 400 -29.18 -5.35 -33.81
N LYS A 401 -29.92 -5.83 -32.83
CA LYS A 401 -29.83 -5.36 -31.44
C LYS A 401 -28.52 -5.84 -30.80
N ARG A 402 -27.86 -4.93 -30.09
CA ARG A 402 -26.69 -5.29 -29.29
C ARG A 402 -27.08 -6.09 -28.07
N GLN A 403 -26.27 -7.10 -27.75
CA GLN A 403 -26.40 -7.95 -26.57
C GLN A 403 -25.65 -7.33 -25.36
N PRO A 404 -26.06 -7.61 -24.13
CA PRO A 404 -25.31 -7.23 -22.96
C PRO A 404 -23.90 -7.86 -22.95
N PRO A 405 -22.88 -7.24 -22.30
CA PRO A 405 -21.55 -7.82 -22.14
C PRO A 405 -21.60 -9.19 -21.45
N GLU A 406 -20.84 -10.17 -21.95
CA GLU A 406 -20.82 -11.55 -21.42
C GLU A 406 -20.05 -11.70 -20.10
N LYS A 407 -19.05 -10.84 -19.85
CA LYS A 407 -18.15 -10.95 -18.70
C LYS A 407 -18.23 -9.71 -17.80
N ASN A 408 -18.12 -9.93 -16.50
CA ASN A 408 -18.06 -8.87 -15.47
C ASN A 408 -19.25 -7.89 -15.50
N PHE A 409 -20.42 -8.36 -15.90
CA PHE A 409 -21.61 -7.55 -16.06
C PHE A 409 -22.84 -8.25 -15.47
N VAL A 410 -23.65 -7.50 -14.73
CA VAL A 410 -24.99 -7.89 -14.28
C VAL A 410 -25.95 -6.82 -14.75
N ASN A 411 -26.99 -7.22 -15.44
CA ASN A 411 -27.94 -6.28 -16.03
C ASN A 411 -28.75 -5.54 -14.97
N TRP A 412 -29.02 -4.27 -15.22
CA TRP A 412 -29.91 -3.42 -14.41
C TRP A 412 -30.82 -2.60 -15.31
N ASP A 413 -31.93 -2.20 -14.73
CA ASP A 413 -32.94 -1.39 -15.37
C ASP A 413 -33.55 -0.39 -14.38
N LYS A 414 -34.58 0.32 -14.82
CA LYS A 414 -35.29 1.31 -14.00
C LYS A 414 -35.96 0.64 -12.78
N SER A 415 -36.40 -0.64 -12.91
CA SER A 415 -37.02 -1.39 -11.81
C SER A 415 -35.99 -1.73 -10.72
N THR A 416 -34.78 -2.11 -11.14
CA THR A 416 -33.62 -2.31 -10.23
C THR A 416 -33.28 -1.05 -9.46
N PHE A 417 -33.26 0.11 -10.14
CA PHE A 417 -33.04 1.40 -9.51
C PHE A 417 -34.11 1.74 -8.49
N THR A 418 -35.40 1.59 -8.85
CA THR A 418 -36.54 1.82 -7.94
C THR A 418 -36.47 0.93 -6.70
N ARG A 419 -36.12 -0.34 -6.89
CA ARG A 419 -35.95 -1.30 -5.77
C ARG A 419 -34.83 -0.86 -4.83
N LEU A 420 -33.66 -0.40 -5.34
CA LEU A 420 -32.56 0.09 -4.51
C LEU A 420 -32.95 1.33 -3.72
N ILE A 421 -33.72 2.25 -4.29
CA ILE A 421 -34.23 3.44 -3.59
C ILE A 421 -35.10 3.04 -2.38
N ALA A 422 -35.96 2.04 -2.55
CA ALA A 422 -36.93 1.62 -1.51
C ALA A 422 -36.36 0.63 -0.48
N ALA A 423 -35.27 -0.04 -0.80
CA ALA A 423 -34.71 -1.09 0.05
C ALA A 423 -34.04 -0.50 1.31
N PRO A 424 -34.34 -1.01 2.52
CA PRO A 424 -33.59 -0.62 3.72
C PRO A 424 -32.15 -1.20 3.68
N PRO A 425 -31.18 -0.54 4.34
CA PRO A 425 -29.84 -1.11 4.50
C PRO A 425 -29.88 -2.47 5.20
N GLU A 426 -29.04 -3.39 4.76
CA GLU A 426 -28.92 -4.74 5.29
C GLU A 426 -28.44 -4.72 6.76
N ARG A 427 -28.76 -5.75 7.55
CA ARG A 427 -28.23 -5.91 8.91
C ARG A 427 -26.70 -6.01 8.89
N LEU A 428 -26.04 -5.46 9.90
CA LEU A 428 -24.60 -5.58 10.10
C LEU A 428 -24.29 -6.99 10.63
N ALA A 429 -23.52 -7.76 9.85
CA ALA A 429 -23.04 -9.08 10.24
C ALA A 429 -21.63 -8.98 10.81
N SER A 430 -21.34 -9.74 11.88
CA SER A 430 -20.01 -9.88 12.45
C SER A 430 -19.03 -10.48 11.46
N ARG A 431 -17.77 -10.05 11.54
CA ARG A 431 -16.63 -10.54 10.75
C ARG A 431 -15.45 -10.88 11.65
N PHE A 432 -15.73 -11.38 12.84
CA PHE A 432 -14.69 -11.70 13.81
C PHE A 432 -13.75 -12.80 13.29
N GLN A 433 -12.44 -12.57 13.41
CA GLN A 433 -11.40 -13.52 13.06
C GLN A 433 -10.26 -13.44 14.07
N VAL A 434 -9.66 -14.58 14.38
CA VAL A 434 -8.46 -14.65 15.25
C VAL A 434 -7.21 -14.60 14.38
N THR A 435 -6.29 -13.69 14.71
CA THR A 435 -4.99 -13.51 14.05
C THR A 435 -3.85 -13.60 15.06
N HIS A 436 -2.61 -13.78 14.59
CA HIS A 436 -1.41 -13.74 15.44
C HIS A 436 -1.28 -12.39 16.15
N GLY A 437 -1.50 -11.28 15.44
CA GLY A 437 -1.46 -9.94 16.03
C GLY A 437 -2.47 -9.77 17.16
N MET A 438 -3.68 -10.30 17.01
CA MET A 438 -4.68 -10.31 18.10
C MET A 438 -4.18 -11.10 19.31
N LEU A 439 -3.64 -12.30 19.11
CA LEU A 439 -3.10 -13.13 20.19
C LEU A 439 -1.96 -12.43 20.92
N LEU A 440 -0.97 -11.91 20.19
CA LEU A 440 0.16 -11.18 20.80
C LEU A 440 -0.31 -10.00 21.63
N ASN A 441 -1.21 -9.16 21.09
CA ASN A 441 -1.76 -8.03 21.82
C ASN A 441 -2.51 -8.44 23.10
N VAL A 442 -3.25 -9.55 23.06
CA VAL A 442 -3.99 -10.03 24.25
C VAL A 442 -3.03 -10.69 25.24
N LEU A 443 -2.04 -11.46 24.79
CA LEU A 443 -1.09 -12.16 25.64
C LEU A 443 -0.08 -11.20 26.32
N SER A 444 0.17 -10.02 25.72
CA SER A 444 1.02 -8.97 26.33
C SER A 444 0.34 -8.17 27.44
N ARG A 445 -0.94 -8.44 27.75
CA ARG A 445 -1.66 -7.77 28.85
C ARG A 445 -1.02 -7.97 30.22
N LYS A 446 -1.19 -6.98 31.08
CA LYS A 446 -1.01 -7.17 32.51
C LYS A 446 -2.13 -8.09 33.00
N GLY A 447 -1.81 -9.33 33.36
CA GLY A 447 -2.75 -10.33 33.86
C GLY A 447 -2.81 -11.61 32.98
N ASP A 448 -3.90 -12.36 33.10
CA ASP A 448 -4.08 -13.62 32.33
C ASP A 448 -4.57 -13.35 30.91
N GLY A 449 -3.63 -13.28 29.97
CA GLY A 449 -3.92 -13.10 28.54
C GLY A 449 -4.69 -14.28 27.92
N CYS A 450 -4.47 -15.51 28.39
CA CYS A 450 -5.19 -16.69 27.89
C CYS A 450 -6.67 -16.63 28.25
N ARG A 451 -6.98 -16.29 29.51
CA ARG A 451 -8.36 -16.08 29.95
C ARG A 451 -9.02 -14.92 29.22
N ALA A 452 -8.27 -13.83 28.99
CA ALA A 452 -8.77 -12.69 28.21
C ALA A 452 -9.11 -13.10 26.77
N MET A 453 -8.28 -13.93 26.12
CA MET A 453 -8.57 -14.45 24.77
C MET A 453 -9.80 -15.37 24.74
N GLN A 454 -9.96 -16.25 25.73
CA GLN A 454 -11.16 -17.09 25.86
C GLN A 454 -12.41 -16.24 26.01
N GLN A 455 -12.38 -15.21 26.88
CA GLN A 455 -13.48 -14.30 27.08
C GLN A 455 -13.81 -13.51 25.82
N LEU A 456 -12.80 -13.06 25.07
CA LEU A 456 -12.98 -12.35 23.82
C LEU A 456 -13.74 -13.22 22.80
N ILE A 457 -13.33 -14.47 22.61
CA ILE A 457 -14.02 -15.41 21.71
C ILE A 457 -15.42 -15.74 22.22
N ALA A 458 -15.58 -15.97 23.53
CA ALA A 458 -16.88 -16.28 24.11
C ALA A 458 -17.90 -15.14 23.92
N ARG A 459 -17.42 -13.88 23.99
CA ARG A 459 -18.26 -12.68 23.85
C ARG A 459 -18.42 -12.20 22.42
N CYS A 460 -17.59 -12.67 21.45
CA CYS A 460 -17.70 -12.20 20.07
C CYS A 460 -19.09 -12.42 19.50
N HIS A 461 -19.50 -11.59 18.54
CA HIS A 461 -20.86 -11.55 18.00
C HIS A 461 -21.10 -12.60 16.92
N GLU A 462 -20.49 -13.77 17.09
CA GLU A 462 -20.59 -14.91 16.18
C GLU A 462 -21.48 -16.01 16.73
N THR A 463 -21.90 -16.93 15.85
CA THR A 463 -22.67 -18.11 16.24
C THR A 463 -21.85 -19.06 17.10
N PRO A 464 -22.49 -19.91 17.94
CA PRO A 464 -21.78 -20.88 18.78
C PRO A 464 -20.83 -21.79 17.98
N ARG A 465 -21.22 -22.18 16.75
CA ARG A 465 -20.39 -23.01 15.86
C ARG A 465 -19.13 -22.25 15.41
N GLN A 466 -19.27 -21.00 15.03
CA GLN A 466 -18.15 -20.16 14.63
C GLN A 466 -17.21 -19.89 15.80
N LYS A 467 -17.73 -19.65 17.01
CA LYS A 467 -16.92 -19.52 18.23
C LYS A 467 -16.04 -20.74 18.48
N GLN A 468 -16.55 -21.94 18.29
CA GLN A 468 -15.74 -23.18 18.40
C GLN A 468 -14.63 -23.24 17.34
N THR A 469 -14.91 -22.78 16.12
CA THR A 469 -13.89 -22.67 15.07
C THR A 469 -12.80 -21.68 15.46
N HIS A 470 -13.18 -20.53 16.02
CA HIS A 470 -12.22 -19.52 16.51
C HIS A 470 -11.37 -20.04 17.68
N ILE A 471 -11.94 -20.85 18.57
CA ILE A 471 -11.16 -21.49 19.65
C ILE A 471 -10.09 -22.43 19.08
N LYS A 472 -10.46 -23.27 18.10
CA LYS A 472 -9.50 -24.15 17.42
C LYS A 472 -8.38 -23.36 16.72
N ARG A 473 -8.76 -22.30 16.00
CA ARG A 473 -7.80 -21.43 15.32
C ARG A 473 -6.89 -20.72 16.33
N ALA A 474 -7.43 -20.17 17.41
CA ALA A 474 -6.65 -19.52 18.45
C ALA A 474 -5.60 -20.46 19.04
N TRP A 475 -5.97 -21.72 19.27
CA TRP A 475 -5.06 -22.75 19.77
C TRP A 475 -3.93 -23.05 18.77
N GLN A 476 -4.25 -23.23 17.48
CA GLN A 476 -3.26 -23.49 16.44
C GLN A 476 -2.25 -22.36 16.31
N LEU A 477 -2.74 -21.11 16.32
CA LEU A 477 -1.90 -19.92 16.26
C LEU A 477 -1.05 -19.78 17.53
N PHE A 478 -1.60 -20.10 18.69
CA PHE A 478 -0.87 -20.06 19.97
C PHE A 478 0.26 -21.08 19.99
N CYS A 479 0.04 -22.33 19.55
CA CYS A 479 1.08 -23.33 19.43
C CYS A 479 2.22 -22.86 18.52
N SER A 480 1.89 -22.24 17.38
CA SER A 480 2.91 -21.72 16.46
C SER A 480 3.76 -20.59 17.06
N LEU A 481 3.20 -19.78 17.97
CA LEU A 481 3.95 -18.75 18.70
C LEU A 481 4.85 -19.35 19.78
N LEU A 482 4.42 -20.45 20.44
CA LEU A 482 5.23 -21.20 21.41
C LEU A 482 6.41 -21.90 20.75
N ASP A 483 6.16 -22.59 19.62
CA ASP A 483 7.18 -23.33 18.87
C ASP A 483 8.34 -22.39 18.44
N ARG A 484 8.04 -21.12 18.22
CA ARG A 484 9.00 -20.07 17.85
C ARG A 484 9.53 -19.24 19.02
N LYS A 485 9.19 -19.60 20.23
CA LYS A 485 9.59 -18.86 21.45
C LYS A 485 9.24 -17.37 21.43
N ILE A 486 8.27 -16.98 20.59
CA ILE A 486 7.69 -15.62 20.61
C ILE A 486 6.90 -15.44 21.90
N VAL A 487 6.27 -16.52 22.37
CA VAL A 487 5.60 -16.61 23.66
C VAL A 487 6.24 -17.75 24.45
N GLU A 488 6.57 -17.52 25.68
CA GLU A 488 7.17 -18.50 26.58
C GLU A 488 6.41 -18.63 27.88
N PHE A 489 6.39 -19.84 28.46
CA PHE A 489 5.92 -20.06 29.82
C PHE A 489 7.00 -19.68 30.84
N ILE A 490 6.64 -18.79 31.77
CA ILE A 490 7.52 -18.47 32.89
C ILE A 490 7.25 -19.49 33.99
N GLU A 491 8.25 -20.26 34.38
CA GLU A 491 8.17 -21.07 35.58
C GLU A 491 8.04 -20.14 36.80
N PRO A 492 7.14 -20.44 37.75
CA PRO A 492 7.07 -19.69 38.98
C PRO A 492 8.42 -19.79 39.69
N ARG A 493 9.09 -18.66 39.94
CA ARG A 493 10.29 -18.63 40.76
C ARG A 493 9.95 -19.29 42.11
N ARG A 494 10.61 -20.43 42.40
CA ARG A 494 10.55 -21.04 43.74
C ARG A 494 10.90 -19.97 44.76
N SER A 495 10.08 -19.83 45.80
CA SER A 495 10.37 -18.89 46.84
C SER A 495 11.74 -19.23 47.45
N ARG A 496 12.53 -18.23 47.83
CA ARG A 496 13.85 -18.42 48.46
C ARG A 496 13.81 -19.41 49.65
N ARG A 497 12.63 -19.62 50.26
CA ARG A 497 12.38 -20.67 51.28
C ARG A 497 12.31 -22.06 50.72
N GLU A 498 11.82 -22.24 49.49
CA GLU A 498 11.77 -23.55 48.82
C GLU A 498 13.12 -23.93 48.20
N GLU A 499 13.92 -22.94 47.75
CA GLU A 499 15.28 -23.17 47.30
C GLU A 499 16.19 -23.63 48.49
N VAL A 500 16.09 -22.99 49.64
CA VAL A 500 16.82 -23.38 50.86
C VAL A 500 16.33 -24.74 51.35
N HIS A 501 15.04 -25.07 51.24
CA HIS A 501 14.53 -26.39 51.66
C HIS A 501 14.93 -27.50 50.67
N SER A 502 15.03 -27.17 49.33
CA SER A 502 15.51 -28.07 48.31
C SER A 502 17.03 -28.28 48.39
N GLU A 503 17.80 -27.24 48.69
CA GLU A 503 19.23 -27.34 48.96
C GLU A 503 19.53 -28.14 50.26
N MET A 504 18.71 -27.95 51.34
CA MET A 504 18.81 -28.77 52.55
C MET A 504 18.40 -30.24 52.30
N GLN A 505 17.38 -30.51 51.47
CA GLN A 505 16.99 -31.89 51.12
C GLN A 505 17.98 -32.54 50.14
N SER A 506 18.63 -31.82 49.24
CA SER A 506 19.69 -32.33 48.39
C SER A 506 20.96 -32.65 49.22
N ALA A 507 21.32 -31.80 50.17
CA ALA A 507 22.43 -32.06 51.10
C ALA A 507 22.15 -33.24 52.03
N GLU A 508 20.90 -33.45 52.52
CA GLU A 508 20.49 -34.62 53.24
C GLU A 508 20.42 -35.89 52.40
N CYS A 509 20.12 -35.79 51.07
CA CYS A 509 20.19 -36.91 50.14
C CYS A 509 21.61 -37.29 49.79
N GLU A 510 22.54 -36.36 49.63
CA GLU A 510 23.95 -36.65 49.42
C GLU A 510 24.59 -37.32 50.64
N ALA A 511 24.18 -36.98 51.84
CA ALA A 511 24.66 -37.63 53.10
C ALA A 511 24.04 -39.01 53.32
N ARG A 512 22.98 -39.40 52.61
CA ARG A 512 22.34 -40.74 52.73
C ARG A 512 22.74 -41.71 51.61
N ASN A 513 23.39 -41.29 50.56
CA ASN A 513 23.73 -42.15 49.41
C ASN A 513 25.10 -42.81 49.45
N GLU A 514 25.76 -42.85 50.67
CA GLU A 514 26.92 -43.70 50.87
C GLU A 514 26.61 -45.11 51.50
N SER A 515 25.32 -45.45 51.58
CA SER A 515 24.97 -46.82 51.96
C SER A 515 23.65 -47.26 51.25
N GLU A 516 23.82 -48.30 50.47
CA GLU A 516 22.83 -49.25 49.93
C GLU A 516 22.42 -49.13 48.44
N ILE A 517 23.16 -49.94 47.69
CA ILE A 517 22.74 -50.51 46.39
C ILE A 517 21.82 -51.71 46.70
N VAL A 518 20.54 -51.67 46.24
CA VAL A 518 19.78 -52.88 45.93
C VAL A 518 18.89 -52.67 44.69
N VAL A 519 19.16 -53.53 43.76
CA VAL A 519 18.48 -53.76 42.46
C VAL A 519 17.06 -54.27 42.65
N ARG A 520 16.08 -53.82 41.87
CA ARG A 520 14.95 -54.67 41.40
C ARG A 520 14.45 -54.27 40.01
N LEU A 521 14.39 -55.28 39.16
CA LEU A 521 14.01 -55.38 37.75
C LEU A 521 12.49 -55.58 37.56
N HIS A 522 11.95 -54.99 36.56
CA HIS A 522 10.99 -55.42 35.52
C HIS A 522 9.58 -55.99 35.85
N PRO A 523 8.56 -56.03 34.96
CA PRO A 523 8.66 -56.13 33.48
C PRO A 523 7.67 -55.27 32.63
N ASP A 524 8.09 -55.20 31.34
CA ASP A 524 7.33 -54.85 30.15
C ASP A 524 6.14 -55.76 29.84
N PRO A 525 5.21 -55.43 28.87
CA PRO A 525 5.55 -55.65 27.45
C PRO A 525 5.04 -54.65 26.43
N LEU A 526 5.80 -54.57 25.36
CA LEU A 526 5.60 -54.11 23.99
C LEU A 526 4.48 -54.91 23.24
N PRO A 527 4.08 -54.68 21.95
CA PRO A 527 4.86 -54.05 20.87
C PRO A 527 4.11 -53.27 19.75
N GLN A 528 4.95 -52.73 18.83
CA GLN A 528 4.80 -52.53 17.38
C GLN A 528 4.03 -51.30 16.92
N GLU A 529 4.44 -50.47 15.95
CA GLU A 529 5.34 -50.64 14.79
C GLU A 529 5.92 -49.32 14.28
N ARG A 530 7.17 -49.39 13.80
CA ARG A 530 7.90 -48.84 12.64
C ARG A 530 8.12 -47.33 12.47
N GLU A 531 9.35 -47.02 12.63
CA GLU A 531 10.36 -46.34 11.80
C GLU A 531 9.88 -45.34 10.73
N GLN A 532 10.29 -44.09 10.90
CA GLN A 532 11.15 -43.44 9.92
C GLN A 532 11.97 -42.32 10.60
N GLN A 533 13.29 -42.43 10.45
CA GLN A 533 14.28 -41.48 10.94
C GLN A 533 14.24 -40.22 10.05
N GLY A 534 14.07 -39.04 10.67
CA GLY A 534 14.33 -37.75 10.12
C GLY A 534 14.76 -36.83 11.24
N VAL A 535 15.93 -36.23 11.11
CA VAL A 535 16.60 -35.39 12.09
C VAL A 535 15.71 -34.22 12.47
N ALA A 536 15.19 -34.19 13.71
CA ALA A 536 14.44 -33.09 14.26
C ALA A 536 15.30 -32.29 15.24
N ALA A 537 15.58 -31.05 14.91
CA ALA A 537 16.07 -30.07 15.87
C ALA A 537 14.91 -29.66 16.78
N GLY A 538 15.02 -29.94 18.05
CA GLY A 538 14.44 -29.33 19.22
C GLY A 538 12.97 -28.88 19.16
N LEU A 539 12.02 -29.82 19.03
CA LEU A 539 10.62 -29.56 19.38
C LEU A 539 10.42 -29.74 20.90
N PRO A 540 9.61 -28.89 21.58
CA PRO A 540 9.27 -29.16 22.97
C PRO A 540 8.56 -30.50 23.09
N GLU A 541 8.89 -31.25 24.17
CA GLU A 541 8.35 -32.61 24.39
C GLU A 541 6.81 -32.60 24.33
N ALA A 542 6.24 -33.64 23.70
CA ALA A 542 4.79 -33.80 23.53
C ALA A 542 4.02 -33.74 24.88
N SER A 543 4.71 -34.00 26.00
CA SER A 543 4.19 -33.90 27.37
C SER A 543 3.92 -32.45 27.82
N GLU A 544 4.74 -31.49 27.39
CA GLU A 544 4.53 -30.04 27.71
C GLU A 544 3.38 -29.46 26.91
N LEU A 545 3.27 -29.80 25.63
CA LEU A 545 2.13 -29.43 24.78
C LEU A 545 0.81 -30.05 25.26
N ALA A 546 0.84 -31.31 25.71
CA ALA A 546 -0.34 -31.97 26.30
C ALA A 546 -0.75 -31.35 27.64
N SER A 547 0.22 -30.94 28.46
CA SER A 547 0.00 -30.25 29.74
C SER A 547 -0.54 -28.83 29.51
N ALA A 548 0.03 -28.08 28.54
CA ALA A 548 -0.44 -26.79 28.13
C ALA A 548 -1.87 -26.84 27.57
N ARG A 549 -2.19 -27.90 26.77
CA ARG A 549 -3.52 -28.11 26.22
C ARG A 549 -4.62 -28.27 27.27
N LYS A 550 -4.31 -28.89 28.44
CA LYS A 550 -5.25 -29.05 29.55
C LYS A 550 -5.45 -27.79 30.36
N GLN A 551 -4.45 -26.90 30.42
CA GLN A 551 -4.47 -25.70 31.28
C GLN A 551 -4.96 -24.44 30.57
N ILE A 552 -4.79 -24.33 29.24
CA ILE A 552 -5.05 -23.10 28.50
C ILE A 552 -6.45 -23.05 27.89
N LEU A 553 -7.04 -24.18 27.53
CA LEU A 553 -8.40 -24.30 27.02
C LEU A 553 -9.15 -25.43 27.72
N PRO A 554 -9.64 -25.24 28.96
CA PRO A 554 -10.48 -26.24 29.59
C PRO A 554 -11.77 -26.42 28.76
N LEU A 555 -12.07 -27.66 28.40
CA LEU A 555 -13.37 -28.03 27.87
C LEU A 555 -14.45 -27.64 28.90
N PRO A 556 -15.63 -27.17 28.47
CA PRO A 556 -16.71 -26.79 29.37
C PRO A 556 -17.09 -28.00 30.22
N GLY A 557 -16.85 -27.92 31.54
CA GLY A 557 -17.29 -28.91 32.53
C GLY A 557 -16.24 -29.50 33.46
N GLY A 558 -15.29 -28.74 33.97
CA GLY A 558 -14.34 -29.23 34.97
C GLY A 558 -13.89 -28.15 35.93
N GLU A 559 -14.38 -28.16 37.15
CA GLU A 559 -13.81 -27.41 38.28
C GLU A 559 -12.45 -28.03 38.66
N GLY A 560 -11.35 -27.40 38.21
CA GLY A 560 -10.00 -27.78 38.62
C GLY A 560 -9.45 -26.82 39.68
N ARG A 561 -9.19 -27.31 40.89
CA ARG A 561 -8.49 -26.61 41.97
C ARG A 561 -7.06 -26.29 41.54
N GLY A 562 -6.58 -25.08 41.93
CA GLY A 562 -5.34 -24.45 41.56
C GLY A 562 -4.06 -25.23 41.94
N GLU A 563 -3.24 -25.41 40.92
CA GLU A 563 -1.78 -25.51 41.04
C GLU A 563 -1.20 -24.31 40.26
N GLY A 564 -0.18 -23.67 40.84
CA GLY A 564 0.38 -22.37 40.49
C GLY A 564 0.28 -21.94 39.02
N GLU A 565 -0.39 -20.80 38.81
CA GLU A 565 -0.58 -20.19 37.49
C GLU A 565 0.76 -20.00 36.77
N ARG A 566 1.02 -20.81 35.73
CA ARG A 566 2.14 -20.54 34.82
C ARG A 566 1.88 -19.24 34.12
N LYS A 567 2.74 -18.23 34.35
CA LYS A 567 2.66 -16.96 33.66
C LYS A 567 3.25 -17.08 32.25
N LEU A 568 2.59 -16.47 31.28
CA LEU A 568 3.12 -16.34 29.94
C LEU A 568 3.88 -15.02 29.79
N ARG A 569 4.94 -15.03 29.00
CA ARG A 569 5.70 -13.85 28.61
C ARG A 569 5.78 -13.81 27.10
N VAL A 570 5.49 -12.66 26.52
CA VAL A 570 5.89 -12.35 25.14
C VAL A 570 7.37 -11.97 25.17
N ASN A 571 8.17 -12.54 24.31
CA ASN A 571 9.61 -12.34 24.30
C ASN A 571 9.97 -10.88 24.07
N ILE A 572 10.71 -10.26 25.00
CA ILE A 572 11.06 -8.82 25.00
C ILE A 572 12.21 -8.53 24.00
N GLU A 573 12.90 -9.55 23.48
CA GLU A 573 13.94 -9.38 22.45
C GLU A 573 13.38 -8.92 21.08
N LEU A 574 12.04 -8.99 20.92
CA LEU A 574 11.36 -8.35 19.80
C LEU A 574 11.24 -6.85 20.06
N GLN A 575 11.47 -6.04 19.04
CA GLN A 575 11.36 -4.58 19.14
C GLN A 575 9.99 -4.13 19.69
N GLU A 576 9.93 -2.96 20.35
CA GLU A 576 8.71 -2.45 21.01
C GLU A 576 7.50 -2.31 20.07
N ASP A 577 7.74 -2.01 18.81
CA ASP A 577 6.73 -1.85 17.77
C ASP A 577 6.51 -3.11 16.92
N PHE A 578 7.12 -4.26 17.33
CA PHE A 578 6.91 -5.54 16.64
C PHE A 578 5.43 -5.88 16.52
N SER A 579 5.01 -6.21 15.31
CA SER A 579 3.64 -6.60 15.01
C SER A 579 3.59 -7.81 14.10
N MET A 580 2.47 -8.54 14.13
CA MET A 580 2.18 -9.65 13.22
C MET A 580 0.86 -9.39 12.52
N ASP A 581 0.76 -8.23 11.88
CA ASP A 581 -0.48 -7.78 11.24
C ASP A 581 -0.71 -8.46 9.87
N GLN A 582 0.36 -8.99 9.25
CA GLN A 582 0.24 -9.79 8.03
C GLN A 582 -0.03 -11.25 8.35
N ALA A 583 -0.87 -11.91 7.55
CA ALA A 583 -1.23 -13.32 7.74
C ALA A 583 0.00 -14.24 7.77
N LEU A 584 1.01 -13.93 6.95
CA LEU A 584 2.23 -14.71 6.79
C LEU A 584 3.46 -14.13 7.54
N SER A 585 3.26 -13.24 8.53
CA SER A 585 4.39 -12.70 9.32
C SER A 585 5.22 -13.79 9.99
N LEU A 586 4.58 -14.88 10.47
CA LEU A 586 5.30 -16.00 11.08
C LEU A 586 6.20 -16.73 10.09
N TYR A 587 5.76 -16.90 8.84
CA TYR A 587 6.59 -17.46 7.79
C TYR A 587 7.87 -16.63 7.57
N LEU A 588 7.77 -15.30 7.60
CA LEU A 588 8.93 -14.43 7.47
C LEU A 588 9.96 -14.72 8.59
N LEU A 589 9.49 -14.81 9.86
CA LEU A 589 10.33 -15.13 11.01
C LEU A 589 10.97 -16.54 10.90
N ASP A 590 10.26 -17.50 10.30
CA ASP A 590 10.76 -18.85 10.07
C ASP A 590 11.87 -18.91 9.02
N THR A 591 11.77 -18.04 8.02
CA THR A 591 12.60 -18.12 6.82
C THR A 591 13.85 -17.25 6.93
N ILE A 592 13.80 -16.12 7.64
CA ILE A 592 14.97 -15.23 7.86
C ILE A 592 16.21 -16.00 8.36
N PRO A 593 16.14 -16.89 9.38
CA PRO A 593 17.30 -17.62 9.86
C PRO A 593 17.90 -18.62 8.87
N LEU A 594 17.20 -18.95 7.79
CA LEU A 594 17.67 -19.86 6.74
C LEU A 594 18.52 -19.15 5.69
N VAL A 595 18.55 -17.81 5.70
CA VAL A 595 19.35 -16.99 4.80
C VAL A 595 20.68 -16.68 5.49
N ASP A 596 21.81 -16.96 4.83
CA ASP A 596 23.13 -16.68 5.38
C ASP A 596 23.37 -15.16 5.46
N PRO A 597 23.57 -14.59 6.67
CA PRO A 597 23.81 -13.15 6.85
C PRO A 597 25.09 -12.62 6.18
N GLN A 598 26.02 -13.52 5.80
CA GLN A 598 27.29 -13.14 5.16
C GLN A 598 27.18 -13.07 3.63
N GLN A 599 26.05 -13.46 3.05
CA GLN A 599 25.84 -13.33 1.60
C GLN A 599 25.76 -11.86 1.18
N PRO A 600 26.38 -11.48 0.05
CA PRO A 600 26.37 -10.09 -0.42
C PRO A 600 24.96 -9.55 -0.70
N ASP A 601 24.05 -10.41 -1.08
CA ASP A 601 22.66 -10.08 -1.42
C ASP A 601 21.66 -10.39 -0.29
N TYR A 602 22.14 -10.65 0.94
CA TYR A 602 21.30 -10.92 2.12
C TYR A 602 20.16 -9.92 2.30
N ALA A 603 20.47 -8.63 2.23
CA ALA A 603 19.47 -7.57 2.41
C ALA A 603 18.42 -7.57 1.29
N LEU A 604 18.82 -7.87 0.05
CA LEU A 604 17.92 -7.97 -1.09
C LEU A 604 17.03 -9.21 -1.02
N ILE A 605 17.55 -10.32 -0.51
CA ILE A 605 16.75 -11.55 -0.26
C ILE A 605 15.70 -11.25 0.81
N LEU A 606 16.08 -10.61 1.93
CA LEU A 606 15.13 -10.22 2.96
C LEU A 606 14.06 -9.27 2.43
N LEU A 607 14.44 -8.29 1.63
CA LEU A 607 13.47 -7.38 1.01
C LEU A 607 12.48 -8.14 0.10
N THR A 608 12.95 -9.13 -0.66
CA THR A 608 12.10 -10.00 -1.48
C THR A 608 11.16 -10.85 -0.61
N LEU A 609 11.63 -11.42 0.51
CA LEU A 609 10.80 -12.15 1.46
C LEU A 609 9.70 -11.26 2.05
N VAL A 610 10.06 -10.03 2.45
CA VAL A 610 9.11 -9.03 2.93
C VAL A 610 8.04 -8.71 1.89
N GLU A 611 8.43 -8.49 0.62
CA GLU A 611 7.47 -8.25 -0.45
C GLU A 611 6.56 -9.47 -0.69
N SER A 612 7.10 -10.70 -0.55
CA SER A 612 6.40 -11.94 -0.90
C SER A 612 5.21 -12.25 0.00
N ILE A 613 5.19 -11.78 1.25
CA ILE A 613 4.05 -11.95 2.16
C ILE A 613 2.94 -10.90 1.98
N LEU A 614 3.16 -9.90 1.14
CA LEU A 614 2.19 -8.83 0.89
C LEU A 614 1.28 -9.17 -0.29
N GLU A 615 0.12 -8.53 -0.33
CA GLU A 615 -0.80 -8.61 -1.47
C GLU A 615 -0.18 -8.10 -2.76
N ASP A 616 -0.64 -8.66 -3.88
CA ASP A 616 -0.15 -8.29 -5.20
C ASP A 616 -0.71 -6.93 -5.65
N PRO A 617 0.15 -5.97 -6.00
CA PRO A 617 -0.26 -4.79 -6.72
C PRO A 617 -0.35 -5.10 -8.23
N ASP A 618 -1.38 -5.83 -8.64
CA ASP A 618 -1.55 -6.41 -9.98
C ASP A 618 -1.20 -5.48 -11.13
N ILE A 619 -1.56 -4.19 -11.03
CA ILE A 619 -1.30 -3.21 -12.08
C ILE A 619 0.20 -2.98 -12.29
N ILE A 620 1.00 -3.04 -11.21
CA ILE A 620 2.45 -2.86 -11.26
C ILE A 620 3.09 -4.13 -11.83
N LEU A 621 2.67 -5.29 -11.32
CA LEU A 621 3.19 -6.59 -11.77
C LEU A 621 2.91 -6.84 -13.27
N ARG A 622 1.74 -6.42 -13.77
CA ARG A 622 1.44 -6.46 -15.21
C ARG A 622 2.39 -5.59 -16.00
N LYS A 623 2.71 -4.38 -15.55
CA LYS A 623 3.66 -3.49 -16.22
C LYS A 623 5.09 -4.02 -16.19
N GLN A 624 5.52 -4.67 -15.09
CA GLN A 624 6.79 -5.39 -15.07
C GLN A 624 6.79 -6.54 -16.10
N LEU A 625 5.70 -7.31 -16.19
CA LEU A 625 5.56 -8.37 -17.19
C LEU A 625 5.58 -7.82 -18.61
N ASP A 626 4.89 -6.71 -18.88
CA ASP A 626 4.90 -6.07 -20.21
C ASP A 626 6.33 -5.69 -20.62
N GLN A 627 7.14 -5.11 -19.73
CA GLN A 627 8.54 -4.81 -20.03
C GLN A 627 9.41 -6.05 -20.29
N VAL A 628 9.17 -7.14 -19.52
CA VAL A 628 9.88 -8.42 -19.75
C VAL A 628 9.52 -8.96 -21.14
N LYS A 629 8.24 -8.91 -21.51
CA LYS A 629 7.75 -9.35 -22.83
C LYS A 629 8.32 -8.50 -23.97
N ASP A 630 8.36 -7.17 -23.79
CA ASP A 630 8.90 -6.26 -24.81
C ASP A 630 10.38 -6.52 -25.06
N ARG A 631 11.16 -6.74 -23.98
CA ARG A 631 12.59 -7.07 -24.07
C ARG A 631 12.79 -8.41 -24.78
N LYS A 632 12.07 -9.45 -24.36
CA LYS A 632 12.16 -10.79 -24.97
C LYS A 632 11.71 -10.80 -26.42
N MET A 633 10.64 -10.04 -26.75
CA MET A 633 10.19 -9.86 -28.12
C MET A 633 11.28 -9.23 -29.01
N ALA A 634 12.02 -8.24 -28.49
CA ALA A 634 13.12 -7.63 -29.22
C ALA A 634 14.28 -8.62 -29.44
N GLU A 635 14.65 -9.40 -28.42
CA GLU A 635 15.66 -10.46 -28.50
C GLU A 635 15.28 -11.51 -29.57
N MET A 636 14.09 -12.08 -29.48
CA MET A 636 13.60 -13.11 -30.39
C MET A 636 13.45 -12.62 -31.84
N LYS A 637 13.16 -11.31 -32.04
CA LYS A 637 13.18 -10.71 -33.39
C LYS A 637 14.60 -10.66 -33.98
N MET A 638 15.60 -10.41 -33.13
CA MET A 638 17.01 -10.42 -33.54
C MET A 638 17.51 -11.83 -33.83
N GLU A 639 17.01 -12.85 -33.09
CA GLU A 639 17.30 -14.26 -33.32
C GLU A 639 16.57 -14.83 -34.53
N GLY A 640 15.66 -14.08 -35.16
CA GLY A 640 14.96 -14.50 -36.40
C GLY A 640 13.86 -15.53 -36.17
N LEU A 641 13.38 -15.72 -34.92
CA LEU A 641 12.29 -16.65 -34.58
C LEU A 641 10.99 -16.27 -35.30
N ASP A 642 10.21 -17.29 -35.74
CA ASP A 642 8.90 -17.09 -36.36
C ASP A 642 7.88 -16.49 -35.39
N TYR A 643 6.83 -15.86 -35.92
CA TYR A 643 5.80 -15.15 -35.13
C TYR A 643 5.12 -16.08 -34.10
N ASP A 644 4.73 -17.28 -34.51
CA ASP A 644 4.01 -18.22 -33.64
C ASP A 644 4.91 -18.71 -32.48
N GLN A 645 6.18 -19.00 -32.77
CA GLN A 645 7.17 -19.38 -31.78
C GLN A 645 7.39 -18.23 -30.76
N ARG A 646 7.48 -16.99 -31.23
CA ARG A 646 7.61 -15.81 -30.35
C ARG A 646 6.39 -15.67 -29.44
N MET A 647 5.18 -15.87 -29.95
CA MET A 647 3.96 -15.77 -29.13
C MET A 647 3.90 -16.86 -28.07
N GLU A 648 4.28 -18.11 -28.43
CA GLU A 648 4.34 -19.22 -27.46
C GLU A 648 5.34 -18.96 -26.34
N GLU A 649 6.52 -18.43 -26.64
CA GLU A 649 7.52 -18.08 -25.62
C GLU A 649 7.07 -16.90 -24.75
N LEU A 650 6.36 -15.90 -25.31
CA LEU A 650 5.82 -14.78 -24.54
C LEU A 650 4.71 -15.19 -23.57
N GLU A 651 3.94 -16.24 -23.85
CA GLU A 651 2.92 -16.77 -22.94
C GLU A 651 3.51 -17.44 -21.71
N LYS A 652 4.74 -17.97 -21.80
CA LYS A 652 5.46 -18.61 -20.68
C LYS A 652 6.07 -17.60 -19.71
N LEU A 653 6.17 -16.33 -20.09
CA LEU A 653 6.84 -15.30 -19.28
C LEU A 653 5.96 -14.84 -18.13
N GLU A 654 6.60 -14.67 -16.98
CA GLU A 654 6.02 -14.11 -15.78
C GLU A 654 6.76 -12.81 -15.38
N TYR A 655 6.16 -12.03 -14.49
CA TYR A 655 6.86 -10.88 -13.90
C TYR A 655 8.05 -11.36 -13.05
N PRO A 656 9.07 -10.51 -12.79
CA PRO A 656 10.27 -10.91 -12.06
C PRO A 656 9.98 -11.44 -10.67
N LYS A 657 10.41 -12.67 -10.40
CA LYS A 657 10.26 -13.37 -9.12
C LYS A 657 11.62 -13.84 -8.60
N PRO A 658 12.51 -12.95 -8.16
CA PRO A 658 13.81 -13.36 -7.63
C PRO A 658 13.66 -14.30 -6.46
N ASN A 659 14.59 -15.26 -6.31
CA ASN A 659 14.61 -16.27 -5.25
C ASN A 659 13.33 -17.14 -5.17
N GLN A 660 12.54 -17.26 -6.23
CA GLN A 660 11.24 -17.97 -6.21
C GLN A 660 11.35 -19.43 -5.73
N GLU A 661 12.37 -20.17 -6.15
CA GLU A 661 12.56 -21.57 -5.74
C GLU A 661 12.77 -21.71 -4.23
N PHE A 662 13.63 -20.86 -3.66
CA PHE A 662 13.85 -20.78 -2.22
C PHE A 662 12.56 -20.41 -1.48
N ILE A 663 11.83 -19.40 -1.96
CA ILE A 663 10.61 -18.91 -1.32
C ILE A 663 9.49 -19.94 -1.38
N TYR A 664 9.28 -20.60 -2.52
CA TYR A 664 8.25 -21.63 -2.64
C TYR A 664 8.59 -22.90 -1.84
N SER A 665 9.85 -23.35 -1.87
CA SER A 665 10.27 -24.54 -1.12
C SER A 665 10.13 -24.34 0.39
N THR A 666 10.59 -23.20 0.91
CA THR A 666 10.48 -22.86 2.34
C THR A 666 9.02 -22.63 2.75
N PHE A 667 8.20 -22.03 1.89
CA PHE A 667 6.78 -21.85 2.17
C PHE A 667 6.01 -23.17 2.21
N ASN A 668 6.26 -24.08 1.29
CA ASN A 668 5.63 -25.41 1.30
C ASN A 668 5.99 -26.17 2.59
N ALA A 669 7.27 -26.16 2.97
CA ALA A 669 7.71 -26.78 4.22
C ALA A 669 7.11 -26.11 5.48
N PHE A 670 6.85 -24.79 5.42
CA PHE A 670 6.15 -24.05 6.46
C PHE A 670 4.67 -24.43 6.52
N ALA A 671 3.97 -24.46 5.38
CA ALA A 671 2.55 -24.77 5.29
C ALA A 671 2.23 -26.20 5.77
N ASP A 672 3.10 -27.15 5.45
CA ASP A 672 2.98 -28.55 5.92
C ASP A 672 3.02 -28.65 7.46
N ARG A 673 3.82 -27.80 8.12
CA ARG A 673 3.92 -27.74 9.59
C ARG A 673 2.80 -26.93 10.24
N HIS A 674 2.18 -26.01 9.49
CA HIS A 674 1.22 -25.05 9.99
C HIS A 674 -0.14 -25.13 9.28
N PRO A 675 -1.03 -26.08 9.65
CA PRO A 675 -2.35 -26.26 9.01
C PRO A 675 -3.26 -25.03 9.03
N TRP A 676 -2.98 -24.06 9.90
CA TRP A 676 -3.72 -22.80 9.96
C TRP A 676 -3.50 -21.89 8.76
N VAL A 677 -2.43 -22.09 7.97
CA VAL A 677 -2.14 -21.34 6.73
C VAL A 677 -3.31 -21.50 5.75
N GLY A 678 -3.86 -22.73 5.65
CA GLY A 678 -5.10 -22.96 4.90
C GLY A 678 -4.95 -22.66 3.41
N GLN A 679 -5.63 -21.64 2.93
CA GLN A 679 -5.61 -21.23 1.52
C GLN A 679 -4.70 -20.00 1.26
N GLU A 680 -4.01 -19.51 2.27
CA GLU A 680 -3.03 -18.45 2.07
C GLU A 680 -1.91 -18.94 1.15
N ASN A 681 -1.42 -18.06 0.29
CA ASN A 681 -0.36 -18.36 -0.65
C ASN A 681 0.73 -17.30 -0.62
N ILE A 682 1.97 -17.73 -0.83
CA ILE A 682 3.12 -16.83 -0.96
C ILE A 682 3.18 -16.27 -2.39
N ARG A 683 3.60 -15.03 -2.53
CA ARG A 683 3.58 -14.30 -3.81
C ARG A 683 4.90 -13.57 -4.04
N PRO A 684 5.96 -14.29 -4.50
CA PRO A 684 7.24 -13.66 -4.78
C PRO A 684 7.12 -12.53 -5.79
N LYS A 685 7.71 -11.37 -5.47
CA LYS A 685 7.73 -10.17 -6.31
C LYS A 685 8.94 -9.30 -5.94
N SER A 686 9.24 -8.28 -6.74
CA SER A 686 10.45 -7.49 -6.58
C SER A 686 10.26 -6.03 -7.02
N ILE A 687 9.29 -5.32 -6.44
CA ILE A 687 9.03 -3.92 -6.78
C ILE A 687 9.99 -3.00 -6.00
N ALA A 688 9.98 -3.08 -4.67
CA ALA A 688 10.88 -2.29 -3.82
C ALA A 688 12.34 -2.72 -4.02
N ARG A 689 12.59 -4.02 -4.18
CA ARG A 689 13.91 -4.55 -4.52
C ARG A 689 14.45 -3.95 -5.80
N GLU A 690 13.68 -3.95 -6.89
CA GLU A 690 14.10 -3.38 -8.17
C GLU A 690 14.38 -1.88 -8.09
N MET A 691 13.55 -1.14 -7.33
CA MET A 691 13.79 0.29 -7.10
C MET A 691 15.13 0.52 -6.38
N PHE A 692 15.44 -0.29 -5.39
CA PHE A 692 16.69 -0.19 -4.64
C PHE A 692 17.89 -0.58 -5.48
N GLU A 693 17.87 -1.74 -6.15
CA GLU A 693 18.96 -2.24 -7.02
C GLU A 693 19.28 -1.29 -8.19
N SER A 694 18.24 -0.70 -8.79
CA SER A 694 18.39 0.20 -9.93
C SER A 694 18.55 1.67 -9.55
N PHE A 695 18.64 2.03 -8.25
CA PHE A 695 18.77 3.39 -7.73
C PHE A 695 17.69 4.35 -8.22
N ARG A 696 16.47 3.84 -8.45
CA ARG A 696 15.35 4.62 -8.96
C ARG A 696 14.68 5.40 -7.84
N SER A 697 14.34 6.65 -8.13
CA SER A 697 13.41 7.41 -7.30
C SER A 697 11.96 6.95 -7.54
N PHE A 698 11.04 7.42 -6.69
CA PHE A 698 9.61 7.17 -6.85
C PHE A 698 9.09 7.64 -8.23
N SER A 699 9.52 8.84 -8.67
CA SER A 699 9.10 9.40 -9.96
C SER A 699 9.73 8.68 -11.15
N ASP A 700 10.98 8.24 -11.02
CA ASP A 700 11.63 7.47 -12.09
C ASP A 700 10.91 6.15 -12.34
N TYR A 701 10.60 5.40 -11.27
CA TYR A 701 9.89 4.13 -11.37
C TYR A 701 8.52 4.28 -12.03
N ILE A 702 7.76 5.32 -11.64
CA ILE A 702 6.47 5.63 -12.26
C ILE A 702 6.61 5.92 -13.76
N ARG A 703 7.66 6.65 -14.15
CA ARG A 703 7.90 7.02 -15.55
C ARG A 703 8.27 5.79 -16.37
N ASP A 704 9.21 4.99 -15.87
CA ASP A 704 9.75 3.82 -16.56
C ASP A 704 8.71 2.73 -16.80
N TYR A 705 7.77 2.58 -15.87
CA TYR A 705 6.68 1.60 -15.95
C TYR A 705 5.34 2.18 -16.37
N GLU A 706 5.31 3.46 -16.78
CA GLU A 706 4.06 4.16 -17.17
C GLU A 706 2.94 4.04 -16.11
N LEU A 707 3.31 4.16 -14.84
CA LEU A 707 2.40 4.00 -13.69
C LEU A 707 1.71 5.30 -13.26
N GLN A 708 1.64 6.33 -14.11
CA GLN A 708 1.09 7.63 -13.76
C GLN A 708 -0.29 7.54 -13.08
N ARG A 709 -1.16 6.67 -13.62
CA ARG A 709 -2.51 6.44 -13.07
C ARG A 709 -2.55 5.57 -11.80
N ALA A 710 -1.43 4.97 -11.43
CA ALA A 710 -1.28 4.04 -10.30
C ALA A 710 -0.26 4.51 -9.25
N GLU A 711 0.14 5.79 -9.25
CA GLU A 711 1.10 6.38 -8.30
C GLU A 711 0.75 6.05 -6.84
N GLY A 712 -0.52 6.17 -6.47
CA GLY A 712 -0.96 5.85 -5.11
C GLY A 712 -1.01 4.35 -4.80
N VAL A 713 -1.05 3.47 -5.80
CA VAL A 713 -0.91 2.01 -5.60
C VAL A 713 0.53 1.68 -5.26
N LEU A 714 1.49 2.26 -6.00
CA LEU A 714 2.92 2.11 -5.71
C LEU A 714 3.25 2.65 -4.30
N LEU A 715 2.81 3.86 -3.97
CA LEU A 715 3.03 4.44 -2.64
C LEU A 715 2.49 3.55 -1.52
N ARG A 716 1.30 2.98 -1.70
CA ARG A 716 0.69 2.07 -0.72
C ARG A 716 1.47 0.78 -0.57
N HIS A 717 1.94 0.19 -1.68
CA HIS A 717 2.77 -1.01 -1.64
C HIS A 717 4.08 -0.75 -0.90
N LEU A 718 4.82 0.31 -1.26
CA LEU A 718 6.07 0.67 -0.62
C LEU A 718 5.91 1.00 0.88
N ASN A 719 4.81 1.63 1.26
CA ASN A 719 4.50 1.85 2.67
C ASN A 719 4.24 0.55 3.44
N ARG A 720 3.58 -0.44 2.82
CA ARG A 720 3.42 -1.78 3.42
C ARG A 720 4.76 -2.50 3.55
N VAL A 721 5.61 -2.43 2.52
CA VAL A 721 6.99 -2.98 2.56
C VAL A 721 7.77 -2.35 3.70
N TYR A 722 7.79 -1.03 3.80
CA TYR A 722 8.45 -0.30 4.88
C TYR A 722 7.98 -0.77 6.27
N LYS A 723 6.67 -0.89 6.48
CA LYS A 723 6.10 -1.33 7.76
C LYS A 723 6.52 -2.75 8.13
N VAL A 724 6.42 -3.69 7.18
CA VAL A 724 6.83 -5.07 7.44
C VAL A 724 8.32 -5.14 7.72
N LEU A 725 9.15 -4.42 6.97
CA LEU A 725 10.59 -4.35 7.20
C LEU A 725 10.91 -3.78 8.59
N ALA A 726 10.24 -2.67 8.98
CA ALA A 726 10.45 -2.01 10.26
C ALA A 726 9.93 -2.85 11.45
N GLN A 727 8.73 -3.42 11.35
CA GLN A 727 7.98 -3.98 12.47
C GLN A 727 7.96 -5.51 12.57
N ASN A 728 8.22 -6.24 11.47
CA ASN A 728 8.16 -7.71 11.46
C ASN A 728 9.54 -8.36 11.35
N VAL A 729 10.55 -7.65 10.82
CA VAL A 729 11.92 -8.15 10.76
C VAL A 729 12.60 -7.85 12.10
N PRO A 730 13.09 -8.87 12.85
CA PRO A 730 13.76 -8.66 14.12
C PRO A 730 15.04 -7.82 13.96
N ASP A 731 15.33 -6.96 14.93
CA ASP A 731 16.52 -6.09 14.91
C ASP A 731 17.84 -6.87 14.81
N ALA A 732 17.88 -8.07 15.39
CA ALA A 732 19.04 -8.98 15.30
C ALA A 732 19.32 -9.47 13.86
N ALA A 733 18.32 -9.45 12.98
CA ALA A 733 18.45 -9.82 11.57
C ALA A 733 18.78 -8.61 10.67
N LYS A 734 18.75 -7.39 11.19
CA LYS A 734 18.98 -6.15 10.41
C LYS A 734 20.47 -5.79 10.42
N ASN A 735 21.14 -5.97 9.28
CA ASN A 735 22.47 -5.41 9.03
C ASN A 735 22.38 -3.93 8.61
N ASP A 736 23.51 -3.28 8.41
CA ASP A 736 23.57 -1.86 8.04
C ASP A 736 22.82 -1.58 6.72
N GLN A 737 22.94 -2.46 5.75
CA GLN A 737 22.26 -2.31 4.44
C GLN A 737 20.72 -2.38 4.58
N ILE A 738 20.19 -3.24 5.44
CA ILE A 738 18.75 -3.29 5.71
C ILE A 738 18.28 -2.02 6.41
N ARG A 739 19.08 -1.48 7.36
CA ARG A 739 18.77 -0.20 8.01
C ARG A 739 18.80 0.97 7.03
N GLU A 740 19.70 0.96 6.06
CA GLU A 740 19.72 1.94 4.96
C GLU A 740 18.49 1.83 4.07
N MET A 741 18.05 0.61 3.74
CA MET A 741 16.80 0.38 3.00
C MET A 741 15.58 0.91 3.76
N GLU A 742 15.52 0.68 5.06
CA GLU A 742 14.45 1.16 5.93
C GLU A 742 14.42 2.70 5.96
N LEU A 743 15.58 3.34 6.13
CA LEU A 743 15.71 4.80 6.10
C LEU A 743 15.33 5.38 4.74
N TYR A 744 15.76 4.76 3.65
CA TYR A 744 15.41 5.17 2.29
C TYR A 744 13.91 5.12 2.05
N LEU A 745 13.27 3.96 2.31
CA LEU A 745 11.83 3.79 2.13
C LEU A 745 11.02 4.76 3.00
N GLY A 746 11.38 4.89 4.27
CA GLY A 746 10.72 5.80 5.20
C GLY A 746 10.86 7.27 4.80
N SER A 747 12.02 7.69 4.30
CA SER A 747 12.27 9.06 3.85
C SER A 747 11.52 9.37 2.55
N MET A 748 11.51 8.43 1.59
CA MET A 748 10.78 8.54 0.34
C MET A 748 9.27 8.66 0.57
N ILE A 749 8.70 7.79 1.42
CA ILE A 749 7.27 7.82 1.75
C ILE A 749 6.89 9.17 2.37
N ARG A 750 7.69 9.65 3.35
CA ARG A 750 7.47 10.96 3.98
C ARG A 750 7.60 12.11 2.99
N GLN A 751 8.49 12.02 2.00
CA GLN A 751 8.64 13.06 0.98
C GLN A 751 7.42 13.13 0.05
N VAL A 752 6.85 11.97 -0.30
CA VAL A 752 5.68 11.88 -1.20
C VAL A 752 4.38 12.26 -0.49
N ASP A 753 4.24 11.94 0.82
CA ASP A 753 3.00 12.12 1.62
C ASP A 753 3.26 12.87 2.94
N SER A 754 3.63 14.14 2.86
CA SER A 754 3.92 14.98 4.04
C SER A 754 2.89 16.09 4.29
N SER A 755 1.90 16.25 3.42
CA SER A 755 1.00 17.40 3.42
C SER A 755 0.27 17.64 4.77
N LEU A 756 -0.10 16.55 5.46
CA LEU A 756 -0.78 16.63 6.75
C LEU A 756 0.12 17.15 7.89
N LEU A 757 1.35 16.65 7.95
CA LEU A 757 2.32 17.08 8.98
C LEU A 757 2.70 18.54 8.76
N ASP A 758 2.87 18.96 7.52
CA ASP A 758 3.16 20.34 7.17
C ASP A 758 1.99 21.29 7.55
N GLU A 759 0.74 20.86 7.37
CA GLU A 759 -0.43 21.63 7.80
C GLU A 759 -0.54 21.73 9.34
N TRP A 760 -0.27 20.65 10.05
CA TRP A 760 -0.28 20.64 11.51
C TRP A 760 0.84 21.52 12.08
N GLU A 761 2.05 21.46 11.52
CA GLU A 761 3.16 22.32 11.93
C GLU A 761 2.84 23.81 11.68
N LYS A 762 2.21 24.14 10.56
CA LYS A 762 1.74 25.50 10.28
C LYS A 762 0.68 26.00 11.27
N MET A 763 -0.15 25.11 11.83
CA MET A 763 -1.10 25.51 12.88
C MET A 763 -0.39 25.84 14.20
N ARG A 764 0.67 25.10 14.55
CA ARG A 764 1.48 25.38 15.73
C ARG A 764 2.41 26.57 15.53
N ASN A 765 3.02 26.66 14.36
CA ASN A 765 3.98 27.68 13.98
C ASN A 765 3.61 28.29 12.63
N PRO A 766 2.91 29.44 12.59
CA PRO A 766 2.49 30.09 11.36
C PRO A 766 3.66 30.45 10.41
N ASN A 767 4.89 30.53 10.93
CA ASN A 767 6.09 30.85 10.13
C ASN A 767 6.79 29.61 9.57
N PHE A 768 6.23 28.41 9.78
CA PHE A 768 6.81 27.19 9.26
C PHE A 768 6.86 27.19 7.74
N GLN A 769 8.04 27.01 7.17
CA GLN A 769 8.29 26.82 5.75
C GLN A 769 9.10 25.54 5.57
N ARG A 770 8.63 24.67 4.73
CA ARG A 770 9.35 23.46 4.39
C ARG A 770 10.54 23.78 3.50
N ALA A 771 11.72 23.28 3.84
CA ALA A 771 12.89 23.29 2.94
C ALA A 771 12.63 22.44 1.70
N GLU A 772 13.00 22.93 0.52
CA GLU A 772 12.97 22.12 -0.70
C GLU A 772 14.09 21.08 -0.61
N THR A 773 13.72 19.80 -0.52
CA THR A 773 14.65 18.68 -0.53
C THR A 773 14.69 18.06 -1.92
N LYS A 774 15.89 17.67 -2.38
CA LYS A 774 16.05 16.83 -3.58
C LYS A 774 15.23 15.54 -3.44
N GLU A 775 14.83 14.97 -4.56
CA GLU A 775 14.09 13.70 -4.56
C GLU A 775 14.96 12.59 -3.95
N VAL A 776 14.35 11.82 -3.02
CA VAL A 776 15.06 10.75 -2.30
C VAL A 776 15.34 9.60 -3.26
N ARG A 777 16.60 9.18 -3.29
CA ARG A 777 17.12 8.03 -4.05
C ARG A 777 17.79 7.04 -3.11
N PRO A 778 17.94 5.76 -3.51
CA PRO A 778 18.70 4.80 -2.73
C PRO A 778 20.15 5.27 -2.47
N PRO A 779 20.77 4.85 -1.36
CA PRO A 779 22.18 5.12 -1.08
C PRO A 779 23.08 4.67 -2.25
N GLY A 780 24.15 5.44 -2.55
CA GLY A 780 25.03 5.17 -3.69
C GLY A 780 24.50 5.62 -5.06
N ALA A 781 23.30 6.25 -5.12
CA ALA A 781 22.74 6.71 -6.39
C ALA A 781 23.60 7.79 -7.10
N GLU A 782 24.27 8.66 -6.36
CA GLU A 782 25.16 9.69 -6.95
C GLU A 782 26.41 9.06 -7.57
N GLU A 783 27.02 8.08 -6.90
CA GLU A 783 28.13 7.29 -7.43
C GLU A 783 27.70 6.44 -8.62
N ALA A 784 26.51 5.84 -8.51
CA ALA A 784 25.90 5.06 -9.57
C ALA A 784 25.56 5.89 -10.83
N ALA A 785 25.24 7.18 -10.67
CA ALA A 785 24.97 8.10 -11.77
C ALA A 785 26.26 8.45 -12.55
N LEU A 786 27.42 8.32 -11.94
CA LEU A 786 28.72 8.49 -12.58
C LEU A 786 29.12 7.26 -13.41
N ASP A 787 28.50 6.12 -13.18
CA ASP A 787 28.77 4.89 -13.95
C ASP A 787 28.05 4.93 -15.31
N ILE A 788 28.78 5.34 -16.34
CA ILE A 788 28.28 5.42 -17.72
C ILE A 788 27.83 4.08 -18.29
N THR A 789 28.24 2.94 -17.70
CA THR A 789 27.92 1.59 -18.21
C THR A 789 26.55 1.10 -17.78
N ARG A 790 25.89 1.75 -16.83
CA ARG A 790 24.58 1.35 -16.30
C ARG A 790 23.41 1.59 -17.25
N ASP A 791 23.40 2.74 -17.92
CA ASP A 791 22.44 2.97 -19.00
C ASP A 791 22.95 2.29 -20.27
N THR A 792 22.61 1.02 -20.43
CA THR A 792 23.05 0.20 -21.56
C THR A 792 22.66 0.79 -22.91
N LYS A 793 21.54 1.52 -23.03
CA LYS A 793 21.13 2.19 -24.27
C LYS A 793 22.00 3.39 -24.57
N ALA A 794 22.18 4.29 -23.60
CA ALA A 794 23.03 5.47 -23.76
C ALA A 794 24.49 5.05 -23.96
N PHE A 795 24.97 4.06 -23.21
CA PHE A 795 26.32 3.55 -23.34
C PHE A 795 26.55 2.89 -24.70
N THR A 796 25.63 2.05 -25.19
CA THR A 796 25.70 1.47 -26.55
C THR A 796 25.66 2.55 -27.63
N ALA A 797 24.86 3.61 -27.46
CA ALA A 797 24.84 4.72 -28.40
C ALA A 797 26.21 5.45 -28.44
N THR A 798 26.84 5.62 -27.28
CA THR A 798 28.17 6.23 -27.18
C THR A 798 29.25 5.34 -27.79
N ILE A 799 29.19 4.02 -27.57
CA ILE A 799 30.05 3.02 -28.22
C ILE A 799 29.92 3.14 -29.75
N ARG A 800 28.71 3.12 -30.28
CA ARG A 800 28.45 3.24 -31.69
C ARG A 800 28.99 4.53 -32.29
N ASN A 801 28.78 5.66 -31.62
CA ASN A 801 29.35 6.93 -32.09
C ASN A 801 30.88 6.85 -32.19
N ARG A 802 31.56 6.23 -31.25
CA ARG A 802 33.00 6.07 -31.23
C ARG A 802 33.47 5.13 -32.38
N ILE A 803 32.76 4.02 -32.60
CA ILE A 803 33.00 3.12 -33.73
C ILE A 803 32.84 3.87 -35.05
N PHE A 804 31.80 4.72 -35.19
CA PHE A 804 31.62 5.50 -36.43
C PHE A 804 32.72 6.56 -36.66
N VAL A 805 33.34 7.10 -35.62
CA VAL A 805 34.53 7.95 -35.77
C VAL A 805 35.70 7.13 -36.34
N PHE A 806 35.89 5.90 -35.80
CA PHE A 806 36.90 4.97 -36.35
C PHE A 806 36.62 4.61 -37.83
N LEU A 807 35.40 4.19 -38.17
CA LEU A 807 35.02 3.86 -39.54
C LEU A 807 35.18 5.05 -40.49
N ARG A 808 34.89 6.27 -40.03
CA ARG A 808 35.14 7.47 -40.82
C ARG A 808 36.60 7.64 -41.13
N GLY A 809 37.52 7.35 -40.20
CA GLY A 809 38.94 7.35 -40.42
C GLY A 809 39.36 6.35 -41.54
N LEU A 810 38.75 5.15 -41.54
CA LEU A 810 39.01 4.14 -42.58
C LEU A 810 38.56 4.64 -43.97
N VAL A 811 37.37 5.22 -44.07
CA VAL A 811 36.80 5.70 -45.34
C VAL A 811 37.57 6.85 -45.95
N ILE A 812 38.16 7.73 -45.14
CA ILE A 812 39.00 8.85 -45.60
C ILE A 812 40.50 8.47 -45.76
N ALA A 813 40.83 7.18 -45.55
CA ALA A 813 42.20 6.63 -45.60
C ALA A 813 43.16 7.28 -44.56
N ASP A 814 42.64 7.87 -43.52
CA ASP A 814 43.41 8.37 -42.38
C ASP A 814 43.47 7.30 -41.26
N TYR A 815 44.34 6.32 -41.46
CA TYR A 815 44.45 5.15 -40.56
C TYR A 815 45.08 5.50 -39.20
N GLU A 816 45.91 6.56 -39.11
CA GLU A 816 46.45 7.04 -37.84
C GLU A 816 45.34 7.69 -37.02
N ALA A 817 44.49 8.54 -37.59
CA ALA A 817 43.32 9.12 -36.92
C ALA A 817 42.30 8.06 -36.55
N ALA A 818 42.10 7.02 -37.39
CA ALA A 818 41.24 5.90 -37.05
C ALA A 818 41.71 5.19 -35.78
N LEU A 819 42.97 4.77 -35.70
CA LEU A 819 43.56 4.13 -34.52
C LEU A 819 43.56 5.06 -33.31
N GLY A 820 43.88 6.35 -33.49
CA GLY A 820 43.85 7.36 -32.42
C GLY A 820 42.45 7.62 -31.82
N SER A 821 41.35 7.25 -32.54
CA SER A 821 39.99 7.35 -32.03
C SER A 821 39.63 6.23 -31.06
N LEU A 822 40.41 5.13 -31.02
CA LEU A 822 40.28 4.03 -30.08
C LEU A 822 41.02 4.34 -28.78
N SER A 823 40.56 3.85 -27.66
CA SER A 823 40.89 4.32 -26.32
C SER A 823 42.27 3.91 -25.77
N GLU A 824 43.04 3.05 -26.45
CA GLU A 824 44.32 2.55 -25.92
C GLU A 824 45.46 3.62 -25.81
N GLY A 825 45.23 4.85 -26.30
CA GLY A 825 46.21 5.94 -26.20
C GLY A 825 46.12 6.86 -24.98
N ARG A 826 45.14 6.66 -24.07
CA ARG A 826 44.95 7.52 -22.88
C ARG A 826 45.04 6.70 -21.58
N VAL A 827 46.27 6.54 -21.07
CA VAL A 827 46.49 6.03 -19.70
C VAL A 827 46.22 7.16 -18.72
N PRO A 828 45.35 6.98 -17.71
CA PRO A 828 45.13 7.98 -16.65
C PRO A 828 46.46 8.13 -15.85
N ARG A 829 46.99 9.34 -15.76
CA ARG A 829 48.07 9.63 -14.82
C ARG A 829 47.56 9.50 -13.38
N ALA A 830 48.21 8.68 -12.58
CA ALA A 830 48.02 8.68 -11.12
C ALA A 830 48.30 10.11 -10.59
N PRO A 831 47.58 10.55 -9.53
CA PRO A 831 47.83 11.87 -8.95
C PRO A 831 49.21 11.88 -8.33
N GLU A 832 50.14 12.53 -8.99
CA GLU A 832 51.46 12.85 -8.43
C GLU A 832 51.33 14.08 -7.52
N THR A 833 51.74 13.88 -6.28
CA THR A 833 52.08 14.95 -5.34
C THR A 833 53.22 15.80 -5.89
N ASP A 834 53.00 17.11 -5.96
CA ASP A 834 53.92 18.23 -6.07
C ASP A 834 55.35 17.99 -6.59
N SER A 835 55.64 18.42 -7.82
CA SER A 835 56.78 19.32 -8.09
C SER A 835 56.78 19.82 -9.55
N VAL A 836 56.98 21.12 -9.68
CA VAL A 836 57.04 21.93 -10.91
C VAL A 836 58.23 21.51 -11.74
N THR A 837 58.03 21.02 -12.96
CA THR A 837 58.89 21.29 -14.14
C THR A 837 58.15 20.91 -15.43
N GLN A 838 57.98 21.91 -16.28
CA GLN A 838 57.47 21.75 -17.65
C GLN A 838 58.45 20.93 -18.51
N SER A 839 57.98 19.81 -19.06
CA SER A 839 58.42 19.33 -20.37
C SER A 839 57.25 18.60 -21.02
N GLN A 840 56.81 19.15 -22.18
CA GLN A 840 55.87 18.51 -23.10
C GLN A 840 56.52 17.21 -23.61
N GLY A 841 56.21 16.10 -22.97
CA GLY A 841 56.44 14.76 -23.49
C GLY A 841 55.19 14.30 -24.24
N LEU A 842 55.25 14.15 -25.54
CA LEU A 842 54.33 13.40 -26.36
C LEU A 842 54.18 12.00 -25.74
N ALA A 843 52.97 11.66 -25.27
CA ALA A 843 52.67 10.31 -24.82
C ALA A 843 52.80 9.38 -26.04
N GLU A 844 53.68 8.42 -25.98
CA GLU A 844 53.79 7.35 -26.98
C GLU A 844 52.48 6.59 -26.99
N LEU A 845 51.76 6.67 -28.11
CA LEU A 845 50.50 5.91 -28.36
C LEU A 845 50.91 4.45 -28.49
N VAL A 846 50.51 3.64 -27.52
CA VAL A 846 50.60 2.17 -27.62
C VAL A 846 49.53 1.70 -28.60
N PRO A 847 49.90 1.07 -29.73
CA PRO A 847 48.92 0.63 -30.71
C PRO A 847 48.00 -0.46 -30.16
N PRO A 848 46.68 -0.44 -30.47
CA PRO A 848 45.78 -1.50 -30.08
C PRO A 848 46.22 -2.86 -30.62
N LYS A 849 45.96 -3.93 -29.83
CA LYS A 849 46.36 -5.31 -30.21
C LYS A 849 45.13 -6.13 -30.58
N ASP A 850 45.29 -7.00 -31.59
CA ASP A 850 44.29 -7.95 -32.00
C ASP A 850 44.09 -9.11 -30.96
N ALA A 851 43.27 -10.10 -31.32
CA ALA A 851 43.04 -11.25 -30.47
C ALA A 851 44.28 -12.13 -30.25
N ASP A 852 45.24 -12.10 -31.19
CA ASP A 852 46.51 -12.84 -31.14
C ASP A 852 47.62 -12.04 -30.50
N GLY A 853 47.36 -10.85 -29.97
CA GLY A 853 48.33 -9.95 -29.36
C GLY A 853 49.20 -9.13 -30.34
N GLN A 854 48.91 -9.17 -31.62
CA GLN A 854 49.64 -8.42 -32.62
C GLN A 854 49.12 -6.98 -32.72
N PRO A 855 50.03 -5.97 -32.83
CA PRO A 855 49.61 -4.58 -32.84
C PRO A 855 48.88 -4.22 -34.16
N TRP A 856 47.87 -3.38 -34.05
CA TRP A 856 47.28 -2.70 -35.21
C TRP A 856 48.08 -1.46 -35.54
N THR A 857 48.73 -1.47 -36.71
CA THR A 857 49.44 -0.33 -37.25
C THR A 857 48.67 0.28 -38.42
N ALA A 858 48.97 1.53 -38.79
CA ALA A 858 48.37 2.19 -39.95
C ALA A 858 48.56 1.37 -41.25
N ASP A 859 49.75 0.78 -41.40
CA ASP A 859 50.06 -0.06 -42.56
C ASP A 859 49.26 -1.35 -42.60
N ARG A 860 49.05 -1.97 -41.44
CA ARG A 860 48.20 -3.17 -41.34
C ARG A 860 46.72 -2.87 -41.65
N LEU A 861 46.21 -1.73 -41.15
CA LEU A 861 44.87 -1.26 -41.47
C LEU A 861 44.72 -0.98 -42.95
N ARG A 862 45.74 -0.32 -43.56
CA ARG A 862 45.76 -0.08 -45.02
C ARG A 862 45.68 -1.37 -45.80
N ALA A 863 46.51 -2.34 -45.48
CA ALA A 863 46.50 -3.65 -46.18
C ALA A 863 45.16 -4.36 -46.01
N THR A 864 44.50 -4.24 -44.84
CA THR A 864 43.19 -4.80 -44.57
C THR A 864 42.12 -4.09 -45.40
N MET A 865 42.16 -2.76 -45.54
CA MET A 865 41.24 -2.00 -46.36
C MET A 865 41.45 -2.22 -47.83
N GLU A 866 42.70 -2.38 -48.31
CA GLU A 866 43.00 -2.78 -49.67
C GLU A 866 42.38 -4.16 -50.02
N ALA A 867 42.39 -5.10 -49.06
CA ALA A 867 41.72 -6.41 -49.24
C ALA A 867 40.19 -6.30 -49.28
N TYR A 868 39.61 -5.33 -48.53
CA TYR A 868 38.18 -5.01 -48.61
C TYR A 868 37.78 -4.41 -49.95
N GLU A 869 38.55 -3.40 -50.41
CA GLU A 869 38.30 -2.69 -51.69
C GLU A 869 38.48 -3.57 -52.95
N LEU A 870 39.15 -4.72 -52.85
CA LEU A 870 39.20 -5.71 -53.92
C LEU A 870 37.84 -6.39 -54.18
N LYS A 871 36.93 -6.36 -53.17
CA LYS A 871 35.63 -7.05 -53.23
C LYS A 871 34.43 -6.09 -53.20
N HIS A 872 34.60 -4.94 -52.58
CA HIS A 872 33.54 -3.95 -52.31
C HIS A 872 33.98 -2.58 -52.79
N GLU A 873 33.03 -1.76 -53.27
CA GLU A 873 33.34 -0.43 -53.79
C GLU A 873 33.78 0.52 -52.68
N ARG A 874 33.09 0.53 -51.52
CA ARG A 874 33.39 1.39 -50.35
C ARG A 874 32.55 1.00 -49.12
N ILE A 875 32.97 1.49 -47.93
CA ILE A 875 32.15 1.44 -46.72
C ILE A 875 31.16 2.60 -46.73
N CYS A 876 29.87 2.30 -46.54
CA CYS A 876 28.81 3.30 -46.37
C CYS A 876 28.78 3.86 -44.97
N LEU A 877 28.59 5.20 -44.83
CA LEU A 877 28.46 5.92 -43.54
C LEU A 877 27.14 6.69 -43.43
N ASP A 878 26.18 6.40 -44.31
CA ASP A 878 24.88 7.05 -44.34
C ASP A 878 23.96 6.67 -43.14
N PRO A 879 22.79 7.28 -42.99
CA PRO A 879 21.89 6.96 -41.90
C PRO A 879 21.45 5.50 -41.84
N ASN A 880 21.40 4.78 -43.00
CA ASN A 880 21.05 3.36 -43.02
C ASN A 880 22.20 2.52 -42.44
N ALA A 881 23.46 2.77 -42.80
CA ALA A 881 24.63 2.13 -42.20
C ALA A 881 24.76 2.38 -40.69
N ARG A 882 24.24 3.52 -40.19
CA ARG A 882 24.17 3.85 -38.80
C ARG A 882 23.01 3.21 -38.03
N ASN A 883 22.21 2.39 -38.67
CA ASN A 883 21.10 1.72 -37.99
C ASN A 883 21.64 0.73 -36.95
N ALA A 884 20.95 0.65 -35.78
CA ALA A 884 21.32 -0.24 -34.68
C ALA A 884 21.33 -1.74 -35.09
N ARG A 885 20.60 -2.13 -36.14
CA ARG A 885 20.60 -3.49 -36.67
C ARG A 885 21.97 -3.97 -37.21
N HIS A 886 22.91 -3.07 -37.46
CA HIS A 886 24.25 -3.39 -37.93
C HIS A 886 25.28 -3.45 -36.80
N THR A 887 24.88 -3.27 -35.54
CA THR A 887 25.76 -3.30 -34.39
C THR A 887 25.26 -4.38 -33.41
N TYR A 888 26.05 -5.41 -33.19
CA TYR A 888 25.72 -6.52 -32.27
C TYR A 888 26.56 -6.39 -31.00
N VAL A 889 25.90 -6.41 -29.83
CA VAL A 889 26.56 -6.29 -28.54
C VAL A 889 26.30 -7.56 -27.75
N THR A 890 27.37 -8.27 -27.38
CA THR A 890 27.30 -9.50 -26.58
C THR A 890 28.08 -9.29 -25.29
N PRO A 891 27.45 -9.31 -24.11
CA PRO A 891 28.15 -9.29 -22.83
C PRO A 891 29.04 -10.52 -22.66
N SER A 892 30.20 -10.37 -22.00
CA SER A 892 31.03 -11.51 -21.58
C SER A 892 30.42 -12.21 -20.36
N ASP A 893 30.71 -13.49 -20.16
CA ASP A 893 30.23 -14.30 -19.04
C ASP A 893 30.64 -13.74 -17.66
N ASP A 894 31.80 -13.06 -17.59
CA ASP A 894 32.30 -12.42 -16.38
C ASP A 894 31.77 -11.00 -16.14
N GLN A 895 30.91 -10.51 -17.04
CA GLN A 895 30.31 -9.15 -17.03
C GLN A 895 31.34 -7.98 -16.93
N LYS A 896 32.60 -8.22 -17.31
CA LYS A 896 33.65 -7.18 -17.26
C LYS A 896 33.91 -6.54 -18.60
N SER A 897 33.49 -7.19 -19.68
CA SER A 897 33.66 -6.66 -21.02
C SER A 897 32.45 -6.95 -21.90
N TRP A 898 32.31 -6.19 -22.98
CA TRP A 898 31.35 -6.45 -24.06
C TRP A 898 32.08 -6.70 -25.35
N ARG A 899 31.63 -7.71 -26.10
CA ARG A 899 32.01 -7.90 -27.48
C ARG A 899 31.04 -7.14 -28.37
N VAL A 900 31.58 -6.21 -29.19
CA VAL A 900 30.78 -5.39 -30.10
C VAL A 900 31.22 -5.66 -31.53
N GLN A 901 30.31 -6.13 -32.34
CA GLN A 901 30.51 -6.39 -33.74
C GLN A 901 29.74 -5.37 -34.56
N GLN A 902 30.43 -4.59 -35.37
CA GLN A 902 29.85 -3.62 -36.29
C GLN A 902 30.03 -4.12 -37.72
N MET A 903 28.93 -4.36 -38.40
CA MET A 903 28.91 -4.68 -39.82
C MET A 903 29.42 -3.50 -40.65
N LEU A 904 30.29 -3.76 -41.62
CA LEU A 904 30.70 -2.81 -42.62
C LEU A 904 29.66 -2.86 -43.74
N VAL A 905 28.87 -1.82 -43.84
CA VAL A 905 27.79 -1.75 -44.86
C VAL A 905 28.40 -1.25 -46.14
N ASP A 906 28.20 -2.03 -47.21
CA ASP A 906 28.61 -1.74 -48.59
C ASP A 906 27.44 -1.30 -49.45
N PRO A 907 27.69 -0.67 -50.66
CA PRO A 907 26.64 -0.27 -51.57
C PRO A 907 25.94 -1.44 -52.26
N GLU A 908 26.64 -2.58 -52.32
CA GLU A 908 26.15 -3.83 -52.93
C GLU A 908 25.15 -4.58 -52.00
N GLU A 909 25.06 -4.18 -50.74
CA GLU A 909 24.25 -4.79 -49.69
C GLU A 909 24.67 -6.23 -49.29
N ASP A 910 25.89 -6.64 -49.63
CA ASP A 910 26.43 -7.95 -49.30
C ASP A 910 26.72 -8.04 -47.77
N ASN A 911 27.24 -6.95 -47.18
CA ASN A 911 27.47 -6.76 -45.75
C ASN A 911 28.22 -7.95 -45.09
N ASP A 912 29.16 -8.55 -45.79
CA ASP A 912 29.89 -9.76 -45.39
C ASP A 912 31.17 -9.47 -44.57
N TRP A 913 31.47 -8.22 -44.27
CA TRP A 913 32.59 -7.79 -43.46
C TRP A 913 32.14 -7.14 -42.13
N LEU A 914 32.95 -7.35 -41.09
CA LEU A 914 32.74 -6.72 -39.79
C LEU A 914 34.03 -6.19 -39.17
N ALA A 915 33.85 -5.19 -38.31
CA ALA A 915 34.85 -4.75 -37.32
C ALA A 915 34.41 -5.20 -35.93
N GLU A 916 35.26 -5.94 -35.24
CA GLU A 916 34.97 -6.48 -33.90
C GLU A 916 35.80 -5.74 -32.84
N PHE A 917 35.12 -5.27 -31.82
CA PHE A 917 35.68 -4.54 -30.73
C PHE A 917 35.38 -5.25 -29.40
N GLU A 918 36.30 -5.17 -28.47
CA GLU A 918 36.08 -5.45 -27.06
C GLU A 918 35.97 -4.13 -26.30
N VAL A 919 34.87 -3.98 -25.54
CA VAL A 919 34.62 -2.84 -24.69
C VAL A 919 34.93 -3.23 -23.25
N ASP A 920 35.99 -2.68 -22.66
CA ASP A 920 36.36 -2.90 -21.26
C ASP A 920 35.49 -2.03 -20.34
N LEU A 921 34.59 -2.65 -19.58
CA LEU A 921 33.63 -1.93 -18.73
C LEU A 921 34.30 -1.32 -17.51
N VAL A 922 35.38 -1.94 -17.00
CA VAL A 922 36.09 -1.43 -15.83
C VAL A 922 36.84 -0.14 -16.19
N GLN A 923 37.53 -0.15 -17.32
CA GLN A 923 38.23 1.04 -17.80
C GLN A 923 37.23 2.10 -18.29
N SER A 924 36.13 1.71 -18.91
CA SER A 924 35.11 2.66 -19.32
C SER A 924 34.51 3.44 -18.15
N ARG A 925 34.28 2.76 -17.00
CA ARG A 925 33.86 3.43 -15.75
C ARG A 925 34.91 4.42 -15.22
N ALA A 926 36.17 4.00 -15.23
CA ALA A 926 37.25 4.84 -14.72
C ALA A 926 37.48 6.09 -15.57
N LEU A 927 37.28 5.99 -16.88
CA LEU A 927 37.49 7.08 -17.82
C LEU A 927 36.23 7.96 -18.06
N GLY A 928 35.05 7.48 -17.70
CA GLY A 928 33.80 8.16 -18.02
C GLY A 928 33.44 8.16 -19.53
N GLU A 929 34.09 7.31 -20.32
CA GLU A 929 33.83 7.13 -21.76
C GLU A 929 34.13 5.69 -22.18
N PRO A 930 33.49 5.17 -23.28
CA PRO A 930 33.71 3.80 -23.72
C PRO A 930 35.17 3.52 -24.07
N PHE A 931 35.75 2.50 -23.46
CA PHE A 931 37.09 2.03 -23.75
C PHE A 931 37.04 0.85 -24.70
N LEU A 932 37.39 1.08 -25.99
CA LEU A 932 37.32 0.12 -27.09
C LEU A 932 38.69 -0.40 -27.50
N ARG A 933 38.82 -1.71 -27.63
CA ARG A 933 39.96 -2.39 -28.25
C ARG A 933 39.53 -3.04 -29.55
N LEU A 934 40.17 -2.72 -30.64
CA LEU A 934 39.95 -3.38 -31.93
C LEU A 934 40.52 -4.80 -31.90
N ARG A 935 39.66 -5.81 -32.03
CA ARG A 935 40.07 -7.22 -32.05
C ARG A 935 40.24 -7.79 -33.43
N ARG A 936 39.34 -7.44 -34.38
CA ARG A 936 39.38 -7.98 -35.71
C ARG A 936 38.69 -7.02 -36.71
N ILE A 937 39.21 -6.95 -37.93
CA ILE A 937 38.47 -6.48 -39.10
C ILE A 937 38.63 -7.55 -40.17
N GLY A 938 37.55 -7.97 -40.78
CA GLY A 938 37.61 -8.99 -41.85
C GLY A 938 36.27 -9.54 -42.25
N SER A 939 36.28 -10.43 -43.22
CA SER A 939 35.12 -11.15 -43.73
C SER A 939 34.50 -12.05 -42.66
N LEU A 940 33.21 -12.23 -42.72
CA LEU A 940 32.42 -13.15 -41.87
C LEU A 940 32.71 -14.64 -42.19
N VAL A 941 33.28 -14.99 -43.33
CA VAL A 941 33.62 -16.36 -43.75
C VAL A 941 35.08 -16.65 -43.51
#